data_81f00855d7709da2a22b2e045a14f353
#
_entry.id   81f00855d7709da2a22b2e045a14f353
#
_cell.length_a   1.000
_cell.length_b   1.000
_cell.length_c   1.000
_cell.angle_alpha   90.00
_cell.angle_beta   90.00
_cell.angle_gamma   90.00
#
_symmetry.space_group_name_H-M   'P 1'
#
loop_
_entity.id
_entity.type
_entity.pdbx_description
1 polymer ?
#
loop_
_entity_poly.entity_id
_entity_poly.type
_entity_poly.pdbx_seq_one_letter_code
_entity_poly.pdbx_strand_id
1 'polypeptide(L)'
;MGTYLFWLIPIASVVALIFAGLFYRQMMRESEGTPEMQKIAAHVRRGAMSYLKQQYKIVTLVFIGLVILFAIMAYGFNLQNHWVPVAFLTGGFFSGLSGYLGMKTATYASARTANAARHSLNGGLRIAFRSGAVMGLVVVGLGLFDISFWYLLLEHFIPADAMNPTAKLCIITTTMLTFGMGASTQALFARVGGGIYTKAADVGADLVGKVEAGIPEDDPRNPATIADNVGDNVGDVAGMGADLYESYCGSILATAALGAAAFIGTGDTVMQFKAVIAPMLIAAIGIILSIIGIFAVRTKENASMKDLLKALSTGTTLSSVLIIAGTFLILWVLNITNWVNIAFSVVVGLVVGIIIGQSTEYYTSQSYKPTQKLSESGKTGPATVIISGIGLGMISTTIPVIAVVAGIILSYWLASGFDFSNISMGLYGIGIAAVGMLSTLGITLATDAYGPIADNAGGNAEMSGLGKDVRHRTDALDSLGNTTAATGKGFAIGSAALTGLALLASYIEEIRIGLERIGTTTLELPGGNSTTIGSASFTDFMMYYDVTLMNPKVLSGMFIGSMMAFLFCGLTMNAVGRAAASMVEEVRRQFREIKGILEGKAEPDYARCVQISTRGAQREMVFPSLLAIIAPVVTGLLFGVPGVIGLLVGGLASGFVLAIFMANAGGAWDNAKKYVEKGNFGGKGSEVHHATVVGDTVGDPFKDTSGPSLNILIKLMSMVSIVMAGLTVSWSLF
;
A
#
# COMPACT_ATOMS: atom_id res chain seq x y z
N MET A 1 -13.95 -29.93 12.74
CA MET A 1 -13.53 -28.72 13.49
C MET A 1 -13.12 -27.58 12.55
N GLY A 2 -12.25 -27.81 11.59
CA GLY A 2 -11.82 -26.76 10.64
C GLY A 2 -12.94 -26.07 9.86
N THR A 3 -13.97 -26.82 9.44
CA THR A 3 -15.12 -26.27 8.69
C THR A 3 -15.94 -25.25 9.49
N TYR A 4 -16.08 -25.45 10.82
CA TYR A 4 -16.76 -24.47 11.67
C TYR A 4 -15.92 -23.20 11.91
N LEU A 5 -14.60 -23.36 12.00
CA LEU A 5 -13.68 -22.23 12.18
C LEU A 5 -13.65 -21.33 10.95
N PHE A 6 -13.89 -21.85 9.76
CA PHE A 6 -13.99 -21.03 8.54
C PHE A 6 -15.00 -19.89 8.68
N TRP A 7 -16.14 -20.12 9.34
CA TRP A 7 -17.17 -19.10 9.49
C TRP A 7 -16.75 -17.90 10.33
N LEU A 8 -15.66 -18.02 11.10
CA LEU A 8 -15.09 -16.86 11.80
C LEU A 8 -14.58 -15.80 10.82
N ILE A 9 -14.18 -16.21 9.60
CA ILE A 9 -13.63 -15.33 8.57
C ILE A 9 -14.68 -14.33 8.08
N PRO A 10 -15.82 -14.75 7.48
CA PRO A 10 -16.85 -13.82 7.06
C PRO A 10 -17.52 -13.08 8.24
N ILE A 11 -17.61 -13.69 9.42
CA ILE A 11 -18.12 -13.00 10.62
C ILE A 11 -17.21 -11.83 11.00
N ALA A 12 -15.90 -12.03 11.06
CA ALA A 12 -14.95 -10.95 11.37
C ALA A 12 -15.01 -9.82 10.34
N SER A 13 -15.15 -10.14 9.06
CA SER A 13 -15.37 -9.18 7.98
C SER A 13 -16.61 -8.31 8.23
N VAL A 14 -17.75 -8.93 8.51
CA VAL A 14 -19.02 -8.23 8.79
C VAL A 14 -18.88 -7.36 10.05
N VAL A 15 -18.25 -7.87 11.10
CA VAL A 15 -17.99 -7.10 12.34
C VAL A 15 -17.14 -5.87 12.04
N ALA A 16 -16.08 -5.98 11.23
CA ALA A 16 -15.27 -4.83 10.81
C ALA A 16 -16.13 -3.76 10.12
N LEU A 17 -16.96 -4.15 9.16
CA LEU A 17 -17.83 -3.23 8.42
C LEU A 17 -18.92 -2.59 9.31
N ILE A 18 -19.44 -3.32 10.28
CA ILE A 18 -20.39 -2.76 11.28
C ILE A 18 -19.70 -1.69 12.12
N PHE A 19 -18.49 -1.98 12.66
CA PHE A 19 -17.76 -0.97 13.44
C PHE A 19 -17.33 0.23 12.60
N ALA A 20 -16.90 0.02 11.35
CA ALA A 20 -16.66 1.12 10.41
C ALA A 20 -17.90 2.00 10.25
N GLY A 21 -19.08 1.41 10.04
CA GLY A 21 -20.36 2.12 9.97
C GLY A 21 -20.71 2.87 11.26
N LEU A 22 -20.44 2.29 12.43
CA LEU A 22 -20.65 2.92 13.73
C LEU A 22 -19.75 4.15 13.93
N PHE A 23 -18.44 4.02 13.63
CA PHE A 23 -17.50 5.14 13.74
C PHE A 23 -17.83 6.25 12.74
N TYR A 24 -18.20 5.90 11.50
CA TYR A 24 -18.66 6.86 10.51
C TYR A 24 -19.90 7.63 11.01
N ARG A 25 -20.90 6.94 11.56
CA ARG A 25 -22.09 7.57 12.13
C ARG A 25 -21.77 8.48 13.33
N GLN A 26 -20.83 8.06 14.18
CA GLN A 26 -20.38 8.90 15.30
C GLN A 26 -19.72 10.19 14.79
N MET A 27 -18.82 10.09 13.83
CA MET A 27 -18.18 11.24 13.20
C MET A 27 -19.19 12.18 12.55
N MET A 28 -20.18 11.65 11.83
CA MET A 28 -21.22 12.45 11.16
C MET A 28 -22.16 13.20 12.12
N ARG A 29 -22.23 12.81 13.38
CA ARG A 29 -23.01 13.54 14.41
C ARG A 29 -22.29 14.79 14.93
N GLU A 30 -21.00 14.88 14.75
CA GLU A 30 -20.22 16.07 15.14
C GLU A 30 -20.45 17.21 14.14
N SER A 31 -20.43 18.45 14.63
CA SER A 31 -20.64 19.63 13.80
C SER A 31 -19.45 19.93 12.90
N GLU A 32 -19.70 20.35 11.66
CA GLU A 32 -18.66 20.88 10.76
C GLU A 32 -18.18 22.29 11.11
N GLY A 33 -18.77 22.92 12.12
CA GLY A 33 -18.38 24.25 12.60
C GLY A 33 -19.08 25.39 11.88
N THR A 34 -18.35 26.47 11.63
CA THR A 34 -18.89 27.72 11.07
C THR A 34 -19.33 27.56 9.60
N PRO A 35 -20.16 28.47 9.07
CA PRO A 35 -20.53 28.45 7.65
C PRO A 35 -19.32 28.50 6.72
N GLU A 36 -18.26 29.24 7.08
CA GLU A 36 -17.03 29.30 6.28
C GLU A 36 -16.29 27.97 6.26
N MET A 37 -16.14 27.29 7.41
CA MET A 37 -15.59 25.93 7.48
C MET A 37 -16.36 24.95 6.58
N GLN A 38 -17.68 25.04 6.58
CA GLN A 38 -18.55 24.20 5.76
C GLN A 38 -18.39 24.49 4.27
N LYS A 39 -18.24 25.78 3.88
CA LYS A 39 -17.99 26.21 2.50
C LYS A 39 -16.68 25.61 1.98
N ILE A 40 -15.57 25.75 2.73
CA ILE A 40 -14.25 25.20 2.39
C ILE A 40 -14.32 23.67 2.25
N ALA A 41 -14.89 22.98 3.26
CA ALA A 41 -15.06 21.54 3.22
C ALA A 41 -15.91 21.08 2.01
N ALA A 42 -16.92 21.85 1.60
CA ALA A 42 -17.71 21.55 0.41
C ALA A 42 -16.90 21.71 -0.89
N HIS A 43 -15.98 22.67 -0.98
CA HIS A 43 -15.08 22.80 -2.13
C HIS A 43 -14.14 21.59 -2.22
N VAL A 44 -13.52 21.18 -1.13
CA VAL A 44 -12.64 20.00 -1.08
C VAL A 44 -13.41 18.73 -1.47
N ARG A 45 -14.61 18.51 -0.91
CA ARG A 45 -15.46 17.36 -1.26
C ARG A 45 -15.83 17.31 -2.75
N ARG A 46 -16.20 18.44 -3.35
CA ARG A 46 -16.53 18.50 -4.78
C ARG A 46 -15.31 18.20 -5.64
N GLY A 47 -14.15 18.75 -5.29
CA GLY A 47 -12.89 18.50 -5.97
C GLY A 47 -12.50 17.03 -5.94
N ALA A 48 -12.49 16.43 -4.76
CA ALA A 48 -12.16 15.02 -4.56
C ALA A 48 -13.12 14.07 -5.31
N MET A 49 -14.43 14.33 -5.24
CA MET A 49 -15.43 13.54 -5.98
C MET A 49 -15.28 13.70 -7.50
N SER A 50 -14.99 14.90 -7.99
CA SER A 50 -14.77 15.16 -9.40
C SER A 50 -13.55 14.39 -9.91
N TYR A 51 -12.45 14.41 -9.17
CA TYR A 51 -11.24 13.66 -9.48
C TYR A 51 -11.53 12.15 -9.55
N LEU A 52 -12.10 11.54 -8.51
CA LEU A 52 -12.39 10.10 -8.49
C LEU A 52 -13.32 9.67 -9.61
N LYS A 53 -14.35 10.45 -9.91
CA LYS A 53 -15.26 10.16 -11.02
C LYS A 53 -14.52 10.07 -12.35
N GLN A 54 -13.57 10.97 -12.59
CA GLN A 54 -12.77 10.96 -13.81
C GLN A 54 -11.75 9.82 -13.81
N GLN A 55 -11.09 9.59 -12.68
CA GLN A 55 -10.14 8.48 -12.54
C GLN A 55 -10.81 7.13 -12.79
N TYR A 56 -11.95 6.88 -12.15
CA TYR A 56 -12.67 5.61 -12.33
C TYR A 56 -13.17 5.42 -13.77
N LYS A 57 -13.50 6.50 -14.49
CA LYS A 57 -13.82 6.40 -15.91
C LYS A 57 -12.67 5.86 -16.75
N ILE A 58 -11.45 6.34 -16.51
CA ILE A 58 -10.26 5.86 -17.23
C ILE A 58 -9.93 4.42 -16.82
N VAL A 59 -9.93 4.14 -15.54
CA VAL A 59 -9.65 2.80 -15.01
C VAL A 59 -10.67 1.79 -15.52
N THR A 60 -11.96 2.13 -15.57
CA THR A 60 -13.00 1.25 -16.12
C THR A 60 -12.73 0.92 -17.59
N LEU A 61 -12.24 1.88 -18.38
CA LEU A 61 -11.88 1.61 -19.78
C LEU A 61 -10.73 0.60 -19.90
N VAL A 62 -9.70 0.74 -19.06
CA VAL A 62 -8.59 -0.23 -18.98
C VAL A 62 -9.08 -1.60 -18.53
N PHE A 63 -9.96 -1.65 -17.51
CA PHE A 63 -10.55 -2.89 -17.02
C PHE A 63 -11.38 -3.60 -18.09
N ILE A 64 -12.18 -2.88 -18.86
CA ILE A 64 -12.94 -3.47 -19.99
C ILE A 64 -11.96 -4.12 -20.99
N GLY A 65 -10.88 -3.44 -21.36
CA GLY A 65 -9.86 -3.99 -22.26
C GLY A 65 -9.22 -5.28 -21.72
N LEU A 66 -8.82 -5.28 -20.45
CA LEU A 66 -8.20 -6.44 -19.81
C LEU A 66 -9.20 -7.60 -19.62
N VAL A 67 -10.45 -7.31 -19.25
CA VAL A 67 -11.50 -8.34 -19.14
C VAL A 67 -11.78 -9.01 -20.48
N ILE A 68 -11.83 -8.26 -21.57
CA ILE A 68 -11.98 -8.83 -22.93
C ILE A 68 -10.78 -9.74 -23.23
N LEU A 69 -9.56 -9.30 -22.94
CA LEU A 69 -8.35 -10.11 -23.13
C LEU A 69 -8.44 -11.41 -22.33
N PHE A 70 -8.76 -11.33 -21.05
CA PHE A 70 -8.87 -12.50 -20.19
C PHE A 70 -10.03 -13.44 -20.60
N ALA A 71 -11.15 -12.88 -21.06
CA ALA A 71 -12.25 -13.67 -21.60
C ALA A 71 -11.83 -14.46 -22.85
N ILE A 72 -11.07 -13.83 -23.75
CA ILE A 72 -10.53 -14.52 -24.94
C ILE A 72 -9.56 -15.63 -24.50
N MET A 73 -8.67 -15.37 -23.54
CA MET A 73 -7.74 -16.37 -23.03
C MET A 73 -8.43 -17.54 -22.30
N ALA A 74 -9.48 -17.25 -21.51
CA ALA A 74 -10.20 -18.24 -20.73
C ALA A 74 -11.16 -19.08 -21.58
N TYR A 75 -11.98 -18.42 -22.40
CA TYR A 75 -13.06 -19.09 -23.16
C TYR A 75 -12.67 -19.42 -24.62
N GLY A 76 -11.75 -18.66 -25.22
CA GLY A 76 -11.29 -18.88 -26.59
C GLY A 76 -10.15 -19.88 -26.68
N PHE A 77 -9.14 -19.72 -25.86
CA PHE A 77 -7.90 -20.52 -25.92
C PHE A 77 -7.75 -21.52 -24.75
N ASN A 78 -8.60 -21.47 -23.75
CA ASN A 78 -8.52 -22.31 -22.53
C ASN A 78 -7.15 -22.24 -21.80
N LEU A 79 -6.50 -21.07 -21.86
CA LEU A 79 -5.18 -20.84 -21.26
C LEU A 79 -5.25 -20.53 -19.75
N GLN A 80 -6.43 -20.19 -19.25
CA GLN A 80 -6.65 -19.86 -17.83
C GLN A 80 -8.06 -20.29 -17.37
N ASN A 81 -8.29 -20.20 -16.04
CA ASN A 81 -9.58 -20.57 -15.47
C ASN A 81 -10.69 -19.62 -15.95
N HIS A 82 -11.88 -20.18 -16.20
CA HIS A 82 -13.06 -19.41 -16.67
C HIS A 82 -13.54 -18.32 -15.68
N TRP A 83 -13.18 -18.42 -14.40
CA TRP A 83 -13.53 -17.43 -13.36
C TRP A 83 -12.63 -16.20 -13.36
N VAL A 84 -11.47 -16.25 -14.03
CA VAL A 84 -10.47 -15.16 -14.03
C VAL A 84 -11.03 -13.79 -14.42
N PRO A 85 -11.82 -13.63 -15.52
CA PRO A 85 -12.34 -12.32 -15.90
C PRO A 85 -13.23 -11.71 -14.81
N VAL A 86 -14.05 -12.53 -14.14
CA VAL A 86 -14.97 -12.06 -13.10
C VAL A 86 -14.20 -11.75 -11.81
N ALA A 87 -13.25 -12.61 -11.42
CA ALA A 87 -12.41 -12.39 -10.26
C ALA A 87 -11.61 -11.07 -10.37
N PHE A 88 -11.02 -10.82 -11.54
CA PHE A 88 -10.32 -9.58 -11.84
C PHE A 88 -11.22 -8.35 -11.62
N LEU A 89 -12.47 -8.39 -12.08
CA LEU A 89 -13.41 -7.27 -11.89
C LEU A 89 -13.76 -7.03 -10.43
N THR A 90 -14.01 -8.07 -9.64
CA THR A 90 -14.38 -7.90 -8.23
C THR A 90 -13.23 -7.32 -7.42
N GLY A 91 -12.00 -7.79 -7.64
CA GLY A 91 -10.81 -7.24 -6.98
C GLY A 91 -10.63 -5.76 -7.24
N GLY A 92 -10.77 -5.33 -8.49
CA GLY A 92 -10.72 -3.91 -8.85
C GLY A 92 -11.87 -3.10 -8.25
N PHE A 93 -13.07 -3.65 -8.22
CA PHE A 93 -14.24 -3.00 -7.64
C PHE A 93 -14.07 -2.77 -6.13
N PHE A 94 -13.70 -3.79 -5.36
CA PHE A 94 -13.55 -3.64 -3.90
C PHE A 94 -12.34 -2.79 -3.51
N SER A 95 -11.24 -2.86 -4.26
CA SER A 95 -10.11 -1.96 -4.09
C SER A 95 -10.51 -0.50 -4.32
N GLY A 96 -11.21 -0.21 -5.41
CA GLY A 96 -11.73 1.13 -5.69
C GLY A 96 -12.77 1.59 -4.66
N LEU A 97 -13.65 0.70 -4.22
CA LEU A 97 -14.65 0.99 -3.20
C LEU A 97 -14.00 1.34 -1.85
N SER A 98 -12.93 0.64 -1.45
CA SER A 98 -12.20 0.94 -0.22
C SER A 98 -11.58 2.34 -0.26
N GLY A 99 -10.94 2.72 -1.36
CA GLY A 99 -10.41 4.06 -1.58
C GLY A 99 -11.50 5.14 -1.58
N TYR A 100 -12.63 4.89 -2.25
CA TYR A 100 -13.78 5.80 -2.25
C TYR A 100 -14.35 6.04 -0.87
N LEU A 101 -14.60 4.98 -0.09
CA LEU A 101 -15.16 5.10 1.26
C LEU A 101 -14.19 5.79 2.22
N GLY A 102 -12.89 5.50 2.10
CA GLY A 102 -11.84 6.19 2.85
C GLY A 102 -11.81 7.69 2.57
N MET A 103 -11.70 8.09 1.30
CA MET A 103 -11.72 9.49 0.88
C MET A 103 -13.01 10.21 1.31
N LYS A 104 -14.16 9.57 1.11
CA LYS A 104 -15.43 10.14 1.55
C LYS A 104 -15.43 10.42 3.04
N THR A 105 -14.94 9.48 3.85
CA THR A 105 -14.84 9.65 5.30
C THR A 105 -13.88 10.80 5.64
N ALA A 106 -12.69 10.85 5.05
CA ALA A 106 -11.70 11.88 5.32
C ALA A 106 -12.21 13.29 4.99
N THR A 107 -12.84 13.47 3.83
CA THR A 107 -13.40 14.77 3.41
C THR A 107 -14.56 15.27 4.29
N TYR A 108 -15.27 14.36 4.98
CA TYR A 108 -16.26 14.73 5.99
C TYR A 108 -15.66 14.91 7.38
N ALA A 109 -14.51 14.28 7.68
CA ALA A 109 -13.88 14.33 8.98
C ALA A 109 -13.06 15.61 9.20
N SER A 110 -12.41 16.16 8.19
CA SER A 110 -11.44 17.25 8.31
C SER A 110 -12.02 18.50 8.99
N ALA A 111 -13.14 19.05 8.50
CA ALA A 111 -13.80 20.20 9.12
C ALA A 111 -14.31 19.89 10.54
N ARG A 112 -14.80 18.67 10.77
CA ARG A 112 -15.24 18.24 12.11
C ARG A 112 -14.09 18.15 13.09
N THR A 113 -12.93 17.68 12.62
CA THR A 113 -11.68 17.66 13.39
C THR A 113 -11.22 19.05 13.74
N ALA A 114 -11.21 19.98 12.77
CA ALA A 114 -10.89 21.39 13.00
C ALA A 114 -11.85 22.04 14.01
N ASN A 115 -13.14 21.79 13.88
CA ASN A 115 -14.14 22.32 14.82
C ASN A 115 -13.98 21.76 16.23
N ALA A 116 -13.66 20.48 16.38
CA ALA A 116 -13.39 19.88 17.69
C ALA A 116 -12.09 20.43 18.31
N ALA A 117 -11.06 20.69 17.49
CA ALA A 117 -9.80 21.29 17.91
C ALA A 117 -9.98 22.73 18.46
N ARG A 118 -11.06 23.42 18.11
CA ARG A 118 -11.41 24.71 18.75
C ARG A 118 -11.61 24.57 20.26
N HIS A 119 -12.09 23.44 20.72
CA HIS A 119 -12.41 23.19 22.12
C HIS A 119 -11.28 22.45 22.84
N SER A 120 -10.77 21.38 22.26
CA SER A 120 -9.68 20.60 22.85
C SER A 120 -8.85 19.84 21.82
N LEU A 121 -7.55 19.67 22.09
CA LEU A 121 -6.65 18.86 21.26
C LEU A 121 -7.10 17.40 21.22
N ASN A 122 -7.53 16.84 22.36
CA ASN A 122 -8.03 15.47 22.44
C ASN A 122 -9.34 15.27 21.64
N GLY A 123 -10.22 16.29 21.60
CA GLY A 123 -11.43 16.26 20.76
C GLY A 123 -11.08 16.08 19.29
N GLY A 124 -10.13 16.89 18.78
CA GLY A 124 -9.63 16.78 17.43
C GLY A 124 -9.01 15.40 17.14
N LEU A 125 -8.11 14.92 18.01
CA LEU A 125 -7.50 13.60 17.88
C LEU A 125 -8.55 12.48 17.80
N ARG A 126 -9.54 12.51 18.69
CA ARG A 126 -10.57 11.47 18.75
C ARG A 126 -11.38 11.38 17.45
N ILE A 127 -11.74 12.50 16.84
CA ILE A 127 -12.49 12.52 15.59
C ILE A 127 -11.60 12.06 14.44
N ALA A 128 -10.41 12.61 14.30
CA ALA A 128 -9.49 12.25 13.23
C ALA A 128 -9.10 10.77 13.28
N PHE A 129 -8.71 10.26 14.45
CA PHE A 129 -8.32 8.85 14.63
C PHE A 129 -9.48 7.87 14.38
N ARG A 130 -10.70 8.16 14.90
CA ARG A 130 -11.87 7.31 14.63
C ARG A 130 -12.27 7.33 13.17
N SER A 131 -12.09 8.46 12.49
CA SER A 131 -12.33 8.57 11.06
C SER A 131 -11.27 7.78 10.26
N GLY A 132 -10.01 7.81 10.68
CA GLY A 132 -8.98 6.93 10.15
C GLY A 132 -9.30 5.44 10.38
N ALA A 133 -9.86 5.10 11.56
CA ALA A 133 -10.29 3.74 11.87
C ALA A 133 -11.43 3.24 10.96
N VAL A 134 -12.31 4.13 10.48
CA VAL A 134 -13.30 3.76 9.44
C VAL A 134 -12.59 3.20 8.22
N MET A 135 -11.56 3.90 7.73
CA MET A 135 -10.80 3.46 6.57
C MET A 135 -10.10 2.13 6.82
N GLY A 136 -9.40 1.99 7.97
CA GLY A 136 -8.72 0.74 8.32
C GLY A 136 -9.67 -0.45 8.34
N LEU A 137 -10.83 -0.32 8.99
CA LEU A 137 -11.82 -1.37 9.10
C LEU A 137 -12.56 -1.66 7.79
N VAL A 138 -12.77 -0.64 6.93
CA VAL A 138 -13.32 -0.85 5.58
C VAL A 138 -12.36 -1.68 4.73
N VAL A 139 -11.06 -1.33 4.72
CA VAL A 139 -10.06 -2.05 3.93
C VAL A 139 -9.97 -3.51 4.32
N VAL A 140 -9.76 -3.80 5.62
CA VAL A 140 -9.63 -5.19 6.08
C VAL A 140 -10.95 -5.96 6.03
N GLY A 141 -12.08 -5.27 6.27
CA GLY A 141 -13.41 -5.86 6.19
C GLY A 141 -13.80 -6.26 4.77
N LEU A 142 -13.66 -5.34 3.80
CA LEU A 142 -13.95 -5.65 2.39
C LEU A 142 -12.98 -6.69 1.84
N GLY A 143 -11.69 -6.63 2.21
CA GLY A 143 -10.70 -7.60 1.77
C GLY A 143 -11.03 -9.02 2.22
N LEU A 144 -11.33 -9.19 3.50
CA LEU A 144 -11.67 -10.51 4.03
C LEU A 144 -13.06 -10.98 3.56
N PHE A 145 -13.98 -10.05 3.28
CA PHE A 145 -15.27 -10.36 2.65
C PHE A 145 -15.08 -10.95 1.25
N ASP A 146 -14.29 -10.29 0.41
CA ASP A 146 -14.03 -10.72 -0.98
C ASP A 146 -13.33 -12.09 -1.01
N ILE A 147 -12.31 -12.28 -0.14
CA ILE A 147 -11.62 -13.58 0.03
C ILE A 147 -12.60 -14.69 0.41
N SER A 148 -13.42 -14.47 1.44
CA SER A 148 -14.37 -15.50 1.91
C SER A 148 -15.48 -15.78 0.90
N PHE A 149 -15.95 -14.75 0.19
CA PHE A 149 -16.93 -14.89 -0.88
C PHE A 149 -16.40 -15.75 -2.03
N TRP A 150 -15.19 -15.45 -2.54
CA TRP A 150 -14.56 -16.22 -3.61
C TRP A 150 -14.27 -17.65 -3.20
N TYR A 151 -13.80 -17.84 -1.97
CA TYR A 151 -13.56 -19.20 -1.47
C TYR A 151 -14.84 -20.04 -1.49
N LEU A 152 -15.95 -19.53 -0.94
CA LEU A 152 -17.23 -20.23 -0.90
C LEU A 152 -17.80 -20.47 -2.32
N LEU A 153 -17.68 -19.47 -3.19
CA LEU A 153 -18.13 -19.58 -4.58
C LEU A 153 -17.38 -20.70 -5.31
N LEU A 154 -16.06 -20.66 -5.27
CA LEU A 154 -15.22 -21.64 -5.99
C LEU A 154 -15.30 -23.03 -5.37
N GLU A 155 -15.43 -23.13 -4.04
CA GLU A 155 -15.66 -24.42 -3.36
C GLU A 155 -16.93 -25.12 -3.86
N HIS A 156 -17.96 -24.33 -4.16
CA HIS A 156 -19.23 -24.86 -4.68
C HIS A 156 -19.14 -25.28 -6.17
N PHE A 157 -18.45 -24.50 -7.00
CA PHE A 157 -18.46 -24.70 -8.45
C PHE A 157 -17.31 -25.55 -8.98
N ILE A 158 -16.19 -25.68 -8.26
CA ILE A 158 -15.06 -26.50 -8.67
C ILE A 158 -15.27 -27.92 -8.11
N PRO A 159 -15.42 -28.94 -8.97
CA PRO A 159 -15.62 -30.32 -8.52
C PRO A 159 -14.32 -30.87 -7.90
N ALA A 160 -14.45 -31.77 -6.95
CA ALA A 160 -13.33 -32.56 -6.46
C ALA A 160 -12.95 -33.64 -7.47
N ASP A 161 -11.65 -33.75 -7.75
CA ASP A 161 -11.11 -34.86 -8.53
C ASP A 161 -10.89 -36.06 -7.59
N ALA A 162 -11.53 -37.17 -7.89
CA ALA A 162 -11.38 -38.42 -7.11
C ALA A 162 -9.97 -39.02 -7.21
N MET A 163 -9.24 -38.76 -8.30
CA MET A 163 -7.88 -39.26 -8.53
C MET A 163 -6.81 -38.35 -7.90
N ASN A 164 -7.09 -37.05 -7.80
CA ASN A 164 -6.20 -36.09 -7.15
C ASN A 164 -6.98 -35.12 -6.23
N PRO A 165 -7.37 -35.58 -5.03
CA PRO A 165 -8.24 -34.81 -4.14
C PRO A 165 -7.60 -33.52 -3.62
N THR A 166 -6.27 -33.42 -3.64
CA THR A 166 -5.54 -32.21 -3.21
C THR A 166 -5.46 -31.13 -4.30
N ALA A 167 -5.76 -31.45 -5.57
CA ALA A 167 -5.72 -30.49 -6.67
C ALA A 167 -6.81 -29.41 -6.55
N LYS A 168 -7.99 -29.73 -6.02
CA LYS A 168 -9.12 -28.81 -5.91
C LYS A 168 -8.75 -27.52 -5.19
N LEU A 169 -8.12 -27.63 -4.01
CA LEU A 169 -7.73 -26.44 -3.22
C LEU A 169 -6.63 -25.62 -3.89
N CYS A 170 -5.72 -26.26 -4.63
CA CYS A 170 -4.72 -25.53 -5.43
C CYS A 170 -5.41 -24.70 -6.53
N ILE A 171 -6.38 -25.29 -7.26
CA ILE A 171 -7.13 -24.57 -8.30
C ILE A 171 -7.94 -23.42 -7.70
N ILE A 172 -8.59 -23.63 -6.55
CA ILE A 172 -9.35 -22.58 -5.86
C ILE A 172 -8.43 -21.41 -5.48
N THR A 173 -7.33 -21.68 -4.79
CA THR A 173 -6.45 -20.64 -4.26
C THR A 173 -5.73 -19.88 -5.37
N THR A 174 -5.28 -20.53 -6.44
CA THR A 174 -4.66 -19.86 -7.57
C THR A 174 -5.68 -19.06 -8.39
N THR A 175 -6.92 -19.56 -8.54
CA THR A 175 -8.00 -18.77 -9.15
C THR A 175 -8.32 -17.54 -8.31
N MET A 176 -8.33 -17.65 -6.98
CA MET A 176 -8.52 -16.51 -6.10
C MET A 176 -7.40 -15.45 -6.23
N LEU A 177 -6.15 -15.83 -6.50
CA LEU A 177 -5.06 -14.87 -6.75
C LEU A 177 -5.37 -13.91 -7.90
N THR A 178 -6.21 -14.30 -8.85
CA THR A 178 -6.53 -13.47 -10.01
C THR A 178 -7.35 -12.21 -9.64
N PHE A 179 -8.16 -12.25 -8.57
CA PHE A 179 -8.78 -11.02 -8.10
C PHE A 179 -7.75 -10.04 -7.51
N GLY A 180 -6.64 -10.56 -6.96
CA GLY A 180 -5.51 -9.76 -6.54
C GLY A 180 -4.94 -8.91 -7.66
N MET A 181 -4.88 -9.42 -8.90
CA MET A 181 -4.46 -8.62 -10.06
C MET A 181 -5.41 -7.43 -10.31
N GLY A 182 -6.72 -7.63 -10.20
CA GLY A 182 -7.69 -6.55 -10.32
C GLY A 182 -7.49 -5.47 -9.24
N ALA A 183 -7.29 -5.92 -8.00
CA ALA A 183 -6.99 -5.03 -6.88
C ALA A 183 -5.68 -4.25 -7.08
N SER A 184 -4.60 -4.94 -7.51
CA SER A 184 -3.30 -4.32 -7.78
C SER A 184 -3.36 -3.31 -8.93
N THR A 185 -4.10 -3.63 -10.00
CA THR A 185 -4.29 -2.71 -11.13
C THR A 185 -5.01 -1.44 -10.67
N GLN A 186 -6.12 -1.57 -9.96
CA GLN A 186 -6.85 -0.43 -9.40
C GLN A 186 -5.98 0.39 -8.44
N ALA A 187 -5.23 -0.28 -7.56
CA ALA A 187 -4.35 0.35 -6.59
C ALA A 187 -3.23 1.17 -7.27
N LEU A 188 -2.61 0.62 -8.32
CA LEU A 188 -1.55 1.33 -9.05
C LEU A 188 -2.06 2.60 -9.70
N PHE A 189 -3.19 2.53 -10.41
CA PHE A 189 -3.81 3.71 -11.01
C PHE A 189 -4.22 4.74 -9.95
N ALA A 190 -4.77 4.30 -8.81
CA ALA A 190 -5.16 5.17 -7.72
C ALA A 190 -3.94 5.86 -7.09
N ARG A 191 -2.86 5.11 -6.83
CA ARG A 191 -1.66 5.62 -6.16
C ARG A 191 -0.85 6.54 -7.06
N VAL A 192 -0.60 6.14 -8.32
CA VAL A 192 0.13 6.97 -9.29
C VAL A 192 -0.67 8.22 -9.64
N GLY A 193 -1.94 8.08 -9.97
CA GLY A 193 -2.79 9.21 -10.33
C GLY A 193 -3.01 10.17 -9.15
N GLY A 194 -3.29 9.64 -7.97
CA GLY A 194 -3.45 10.43 -6.75
C GLY A 194 -2.16 11.17 -6.37
N GLY A 195 -1.01 10.48 -6.40
CA GLY A 195 0.28 11.08 -6.10
C GLY A 195 0.69 12.19 -7.09
N ILE A 196 0.47 11.99 -8.39
CA ILE A 196 0.71 13.05 -9.40
C ILE A 196 -0.20 14.25 -9.15
N TYR A 197 -1.48 14.01 -8.83
CA TYR A 197 -2.44 15.06 -8.52
C TYR A 197 -1.99 15.90 -7.33
N THR A 198 -1.73 15.22 -6.20
CA THR A 198 -1.35 15.84 -4.92
C THR A 198 -0.09 16.67 -5.10
N LYS A 199 0.95 16.09 -5.66
CA LYS A 199 2.25 16.77 -5.76
C LYS A 199 2.29 17.84 -6.84
N ALA A 200 1.43 17.80 -7.84
CA ALA A 200 1.26 18.93 -8.75
C ALA A 200 0.61 20.12 -8.05
N ALA A 201 -0.37 19.89 -7.18
CA ALA A 201 -1.04 20.94 -6.42
C ALA A 201 -0.12 21.53 -5.35
N ASP A 202 0.53 20.67 -4.55
CA ASP A 202 1.46 21.01 -3.47
C ASP A 202 2.65 21.84 -3.99
N VAL A 203 3.36 21.39 -5.03
CA VAL A 203 4.45 22.16 -5.65
C VAL A 203 3.96 23.52 -6.16
N GLY A 204 2.75 23.59 -6.74
CA GLY A 204 2.16 24.85 -7.17
C GLY A 204 1.83 25.79 -6.00
N ALA A 205 1.32 25.25 -4.91
CA ALA A 205 1.00 26.00 -3.71
C ALA A 205 2.27 26.50 -3.00
N ASP A 206 3.25 25.62 -2.84
CA ASP A 206 4.49 25.93 -2.10
C ASP A 206 5.43 26.83 -2.87
N LEU A 207 5.77 26.49 -4.10
CA LEU A 207 6.75 27.24 -4.87
C LEU A 207 6.27 28.67 -5.15
N VAL A 208 5.03 28.84 -5.61
CA VAL A 208 4.51 30.17 -5.95
C VAL A 208 3.95 30.90 -4.74
N GLY A 209 3.23 30.20 -3.87
CA GLY A 209 2.64 30.82 -2.68
C GLY A 209 3.66 31.17 -1.61
N LYS A 210 4.41 30.18 -1.13
CA LYS A 210 5.36 30.38 0.00
C LYS A 210 6.65 31.05 -0.45
N VAL A 211 7.28 30.62 -1.56
CA VAL A 211 8.60 31.09 -1.96
C VAL A 211 8.52 32.38 -2.77
N GLU A 212 7.65 32.47 -3.79
CA GLU A 212 7.57 33.65 -4.66
C GLU A 212 6.71 34.77 -4.08
N ALA A 213 5.49 34.45 -3.60
CA ALA A 213 4.55 35.45 -3.07
C ALA A 213 4.71 35.74 -1.58
N GLY A 214 5.42 34.88 -0.82
CA GLY A 214 5.66 35.04 0.60
C GLY A 214 4.41 34.97 1.48
N ILE A 215 3.35 34.29 1.02
CA ILE A 215 2.12 34.08 1.79
C ILE A 215 2.21 32.79 2.63
N PRO A 216 1.52 32.73 3.79
CA PRO A 216 1.53 31.56 4.65
C PRO A 216 1.02 30.30 3.95
N GLU A 217 1.34 29.13 4.52
CA GLU A 217 0.76 27.85 4.18
C GLU A 217 -0.75 27.86 4.40
N ASP A 218 -1.49 27.21 3.52
CA ASP A 218 -2.98 27.16 3.55
C ASP A 218 -3.68 28.53 3.47
N ASP A 219 -2.99 29.57 3.04
CA ASP A 219 -3.60 30.90 2.93
C ASP A 219 -4.73 30.89 1.86
N PRO A 220 -5.93 31.40 2.16
CA PRO A 220 -7.05 31.43 1.22
C PRO A 220 -6.78 32.24 -0.05
N ARG A 221 -5.76 33.11 -0.05
CA ARG A 221 -5.34 33.85 -1.25
C ARG A 221 -4.59 32.98 -2.26
N ASN A 222 -4.08 31.83 -1.85
CA ASN A 222 -3.38 30.91 -2.76
C ASN A 222 -4.38 30.08 -3.57
N PRO A 223 -4.40 30.21 -4.93
CA PRO A 223 -5.33 29.48 -5.78
C PRO A 223 -5.19 27.95 -5.70
N ALA A 224 -4.02 27.42 -5.35
CA ALA A 224 -3.76 26.00 -5.31
C ALA A 224 -4.16 25.33 -3.99
N THR A 225 -4.43 26.06 -2.90
CA THR A 225 -4.70 25.48 -1.56
C THR A 225 -5.86 24.48 -1.55
N ILE A 226 -6.97 24.75 -2.26
CA ILE A 226 -8.06 23.78 -2.33
C ILE A 226 -7.65 22.55 -3.14
N ALA A 227 -6.86 22.72 -4.21
CA ALA A 227 -6.37 21.58 -4.99
C ALA A 227 -5.41 20.71 -4.18
N ASP A 228 -4.58 21.33 -3.34
CA ASP A 228 -3.68 20.66 -2.41
C ASP A 228 -4.45 19.83 -1.37
N ASN A 229 -5.37 20.43 -0.66
CA ASN A 229 -6.27 19.72 0.26
C ASN A 229 -7.09 18.58 -0.40
N VAL A 230 -7.48 18.74 -1.67
CA VAL A 230 -8.09 17.65 -2.45
C VAL A 230 -7.06 16.54 -2.69
N GLY A 231 -5.83 16.91 -2.96
CA GLY A 231 -4.71 16.01 -3.22
C GLY A 231 -4.52 15.00 -2.10
N ASP A 232 -4.40 15.45 -0.86
CA ASP A 232 -4.24 14.59 0.32
C ASP A 232 -5.35 13.55 0.44
N ASN A 233 -6.59 13.95 0.13
CA ASN A 233 -7.72 13.02 0.18
C ASN A 233 -7.70 11.99 -0.95
N VAL A 234 -7.24 12.34 -2.15
CA VAL A 234 -7.24 11.42 -3.29
C VAL A 234 -5.93 10.63 -3.42
N GLY A 235 -4.79 11.22 -3.05
CA GLY A 235 -3.47 10.57 -3.07
C GLY A 235 -3.21 9.74 -1.83
N ASP A 236 -3.24 10.39 -0.67
CA ASP A 236 -2.83 9.77 0.58
C ASP A 236 -3.95 9.00 1.28
N VAL A 237 -5.22 9.29 1.02
CA VAL A 237 -6.32 8.47 1.57
C VAL A 237 -6.83 7.47 0.55
N ALA A 238 -7.36 7.90 -0.60
CA ALA A 238 -7.95 6.97 -1.55
C ALA A 238 -6.90 6.03 -2.19
N GLY A 239 -5.73 6.58 -2.59
CA GLY A 239 -4.64 5.80 -3.15
C GLY A 239 -4.07 4.78 -2.16
N MET A 240 -3.86 5.18 -0.90
CA MET A 240 -3.37 4.29 0.16
C MET A 240 -4.40 3.21 0.52
N GLY A 241 -5.70 3.53 0.54
CA GLY A 241 -6.75 2.56 0.80
C GLY A 241 -6.81 1.44 -0.22
N ALA A 242 -6.66 1.79 -1.50
CA ALA A 242 -6.59 0.81 -2.58
C ALA A 242 -5.31 -0.05 -2.51
N ASP A 243 -4.15 0.57 -2.21
CA ASP A 243 -2.85 -0.11 -2.05
C ASP A 243 -2.86 -1.11 -0.88
N LEU A 244 -3.34 -0.70 0.29
CA LEU A 244 -3.35 -1.57 1.46
C LEU A 244 -4.45 -2.65 1.39
N TYR A 245 -5.56 -2.39 0.68
CA TYR A 245 -6.50 -3.44 0.32
C TYR A 245 -5.82 -4.55 -0.51
N GLU A 246 -5.09 -4.14 -1.54
CA GLU A 246 -4.33 -5.05 -2.40
C GLU A 246 -3.26 -5.81 -1.61
N SER A 247 -2.48 -5.12 -0.77
CA SER A 247 -1.43 -5.73 0.05
C SER A 247 -1.99 -6.78 1.01
N TYR A 248 -3.11 -6.48 1.64
CA TYR A 248 -3.80 -7.36 2.58
C TYR A 248 -4.35 -8.61 1.88
N CYS A 249 -5.09 -8.44 0.81
CA CYS A 249 -5.63 -9.57 0.04
C CYS A 249 -4.50 -10.39 -0.59
N GLY A 250 -3.53 -9.75 -1.21
CA GLY A 250 -2.42 -10.41 -1.89
C GLY A 250 -1.59 -11.29 -0.96
N SER A 251 -1.29 -10.83 0.26
CA SER A 251 -0.55 -11.62 1.24
C SER A 251 -1.33 -12.85 1.73
N ILE A 252 -2.62 -12.69 2.02
CA ILE A 252 -3.49 -13.79 2.47
C ILE A 252 -3.64 -14.83 1.36
N LEU A 253 -3.90 -14.40 0.12
CA LEU A 253 -4.10 -15.28 -1.01
C LEU A 253 -2.84 -16.03 -1.42
N ALA A 254 -1.70 -15.33 -1.50
CA ALA A 254 -0.42 -15.98 -1.80
C ALA A 254 -0.08 -17.03 -0.75
N THR A 255 -0.29 -16.70 0.54
CA THR A 255 -0.05 -17.64 1.64
C THR A 255 -1.01 -18.84 1.59
N ALA A 256 -2.28 -18.61 1.27
CA ALA A 256 -3.26 -19.69 1.11
C ALA A 256 -2.90 -20.63 -0.06
N ALA A 257 -2.43 -20.07 -1.18
CA ALA A 257 -1.96 -20.86 -2.32
C ALA A 257 -0.71 -21.69 -1.96
N LEU A 258 0.23 -21.12 -1.23
CA LEU A 258 1.39 -21.85 -0.72
C LEU A 258 1.00 -22.93 0.29
N GLY A 259 -0.01 -22.67 1.15
CA GLY A 259 -0.58 -23.65 2.05
C GLY A 259 -1.23 -24.82 1.31
N ALA A 260 -1.93 -24.57 0.20
CA ALA A 260 -2.46 -25.62 -0.67
C ALA A 260 -1.32 -26.43 -1.31
N ALA A 261 -0.29 -25.76 -1.82
CA ALA A 261 0.85 -26.39 -2.48
C ALA A 261 1.72 -27.22 -1.54
N ALA A 262 1.88 -26.80 -0.28
CA ALA A 262 2.70 -27.51 0.71
C ALA A 262 2.20 -28.93 1.03
N PHE A 263 0.91 -29.21 0.79
CA PHE A 263 0.28 -30.52 1.03
C PHE A 263 -0.17 -31.22 -0.25
N ILE A 264 0.25 -30.72 -1.42
CA ILE A 264 -0.06 -31.39 -2.69
C ILE A 264 0.64 -32.76 -2.74
N GLY A 265 -0.04 -33.76 -3.28
CA GLY A 265 0.50 -35.12 -3.36
C GLY A 265 0.54 -35.90 -2.05
N THR A 266 0.26 -35.28 -0.89
CA THR A 266 0.22 -35.95 0.41
C THR A 266 -1.04 -36.80 0.60
N GLY A 267 -2.13 -36.54 -0.16
CA GLY A 267 -3.44 -37.10 0.04
C GLY A 267 -4.21 -36.59 1.27
N ASP A 268 -3.58 -35.78 2.10
CA ASP A 268 -4.20 -35.20 3.32
C ASP A 268 -4.92 -33.88 3.01
N THR A 269 -6.13 -33.99 2.49
CA THR A 269 -7.01 -32.85 2.18
C THR A 269 -7.42 -32.06 3.41
N VAL A 270 -7.47 -32.69 4.60
CA VAL A 270 -7.84 -32.02 5.85
C VAL A 270 -6.72 -31.08 6.30
N MET A 271 -5.47 -31.55 6.25
CA MET A 271 -4.32 -30.72 6.59
C MET A 271 -4.13 -29.60 5.58
N GLN A 272 -4.30 -29.90 4.29
CA GLN A 272 -4.27 -28.89 3.21
C GLN A 272 -5.31 -27.80 3.45
N PHE A 273 -6.56 -28.16 3.76
CA PHE A 273 -7.61 -27.19 4.06
C PHE A 273 -7.26 -26.31 5.26
N LYS A 274 -6.73 -26.90 6.33
CA LYS A 274 -6.29 -26.14 7.52
C LYS A 274 -5.18 -25.13 7.17
N ALA A 275 -4.21 -25.55 6.34
CA ALA A 275 -3.14 -24.66 5.89
C ALA A 275 -3.65 -23.49 5.01
N VAL A 276 -4.66 -23.76 4.17
CA VAL A 276 -5.31 -22.72 3.33
C VAL A 276 -6.05 -21.69 4.17
N ILE A 277 -6.82 -22.13 5.18
CA ILE A 277 -7.62 -21.19 5.99
C ILE A 277 -6.82 -20.50 7.10
N ALA A 278 -5.65 -21.00 7.48
CA ALA A 278 -4.85 -20.43 8.57
C ALA A 278 -4.52 -18.94 8.36
N PRO A 279 -3.99 -18.48 7.20
CA PRO A 279 -3.75 -17.04 6.97
C PRO A 279 -5.03 -16.22 7.04
N MET A 280 -6.16 -16.74 6.57
CA MET A 280 -7.46 -16.06 6.63
C MET A 280 -7.94 -15.93 8.08
N LEU A 281 -7.73 -16.95 8.92
CA LEU A 281 -8.09 -16.91 10.34
C LEU A 281 -7.19 -15.97 11.15
N ILE A 282 -5.89 -15.94 10.87
CA ILE A 282 -4.96 -14.97 11.47
C ILE A 282 -5.42 -13.54 11.14
N ALA A 283 -5.80 -13.29 9.90
CA ALA A 283 -6.35 -12.02 9.45
C ALA A 283 -7.67 -11.68 10.16
N ALA A 284 -8.59 -12.65 10.30
CA ALA A 284 -9.87 -12.48 10.99
C ALA A 284 -9.70 -12.11 12.48
N ILE A 285 -8.78 -12.78 13.18
CA ILE A 285 -8.42 -12.44 14.56
C ILE A 285 -7.78 -11.06 14.62
N GLY A 286 -6.89 -10.76 13.68
CA GLY A 286 -6.27 -9.44 13.55
C GLY A 286 -7.29 -8.30 13.50
N ILE A 287 -8.38 -8.48 12.74
CA ILE A 287 -9.49 -7.52 12.68
C ILE A 287 -10.12 -7.30 14.07
N ILE A 288 -10.53 -8.38 14.73
CA ILE A 288 -11.22 -8.31 16.03
C ILE A 288 -10.33 -7.63 17.08
N LEU A 289 -9.06 -8.00 17.10
CA LEU A 289 -8.10 -7.48 18.08
C LEU A 289 -7.62 -6.05 17.71
N SER A 290 -7.62 -5.67 16.44
CA SER A 290 -7.43 -4.28 16.03
C SER A 290 -8.58 -3.38 16.51
N ILE A 291 -9.82 -3.85 16.47
CA ILE A 291 -10.97 -3.11 17.01
C ILE A 291 -10.79 -2.85 18.51
N ILE A 292 -10.32 -3.85 19.29
CA ILE A 292 -10.03 -3.67 20.71
C ILE A 292 -8.93 -2.61 20.91
N GLY A 293 -7.87 -2.66 20.12
CA GLY A 293 -6.80 -1.67 20.16
C GLY A 293 -7.28 -0.25 19.81
N ILE A 294 -8.18 -0.10 18.83
CA ILE A 294 -8.78 1.21 18.49
C ILE A 294 -9.52 1.81 19.69
N PHE A 295 -10.25 1.00 20.45
CA PHE A 295 -10.92 1.46 21.68
C PHE A 295 -9.96 1.79 22.81
N ALA A 296 -8.76 1.21 22.84
CA ALA A 296 -7.72 1.51 23.82
C ALA A 296 -7.03 2.87 23.61
N VAL A 297 -7.11 3.45 22.40
CA VAL A 297 -6.56 4.77 22.10
C VAL A 297 -7.40 5.84 22.80
N ARG A 298 -6.92 6.30 23.96
CA ARG A 298 -7.57 7.35 24.77
C ARG A 298 -6.51 8.25 25.38
N THR A 299 -6.82 9.55 25.46
CA THR A 299 -5.96 10.54 26.15
C THR A 299 -6.78 11.42 27.08
N LYS A 300 -6.08 12.21 27.91
CA LYS A 300 -6.66 13.24 28.76
C LYS A 300 -6.95 14.51 27.94
N GLU A 301 -7.84 15.38 28.41
CA GLU A 301 -8.24 16.61 27.68
C GLU A 301 -7.05 17.58 27.45
N ASN A 302 -6.12 17.66 28.38
CA ASN A 302 -4.91 18.51 28.28
C ASN A 302 -3.66 17.69 27.98
N ALA A 303 -3.75 16.72 27.07
CA ALA A 303 -2.64 15.84 26.71
C ALA A 303 -1.52 16.60 26.00
N SER A 304 -0.28 16.29 26.37
CA SER A 304 0.90 16.73 25.61
C SER A 304 1.09 15.91 24.33
N MET A 305 1.93 16.38 23.40
CA MET A 305 2.28 15.62 22.20
C MET A 305 2.81 14.22 22.54
N LYS A 306 3.60 14.08 23.60
CA LYS A 306 4.10 12.78 24.09
C LYS A 306 2.96 11.86 24.55
N ASP A 307 1.92 12.43 25.18
CA ASP A 307 0.77 11.64 25.64
C ASP A 307 -0.06 11.15 24.44
N LEU A 308 -0.19 11.97 23.41
CA LEU A 308 -0.88 11.60 22.16
C LEU A 308 -0.14 10.46 21.43
N LEU A 309 1.18 10.58 21.23
CA LEU A 309 2.01 9.51 20.66
C LEU A 309 1.92 8.23 21.49
N LYS A 310 2.00 8.33 22.82
CA LYS A 310 1.87 7.20 23.71
C LYS A 310 0.50 6.53 23.62
N ALA A 311 -0.57 7.28 23.44
CA ALA A 311 -1.91 6.71 23.29
C ALA A 311 -2.04 5.90 21.99
N LEU A 312 -1.56 6.42 20.86
CA LEU A 312 -1.55 5.69 19.58
C LEU A 312 -0.68 4.44 19.66
N SER A 313 0.53 4.57 20.19
CA SER A 313 1.44 3.44 20.40
C SER A 313 0.87 2.38 21.34
N THR A 314 0.12 2.78 22.38
CA THR A 314 -0.54 1.83 23.30
C THR A 314 -1.57 0.98 22.57
N GLY A 315 -2.38 1.59 21.69
CA GLY A 315 -3.39 0.87 20.91
C GLY A 315 -2.77 -0.15 19.95
N THR A 316 -1.74 0.25 19.22
CA THR A 316 -1.03 -0.65 18.28
C THR A 316 -0.27 -1.75 18.99
N THR A 317 0.41 -1.45 20.09
CA THR A 317 1.13 -2.45 20.90
C THR A 317 0.17 -3.46 21.53
N LEU A 318 -0.94 -2.99 22.12
CA LEU A 318 -1.95 -3.87 22.68
C LEU A 318 -2.51 -4.81 21.62
N SER A 319 -2.88 -4.28 20.44
CA SER A 319 -3.34 -5.11 19.31
C SER A 319 -2.29 -6.17 18.96
N SER A 320 -1.02 -5.79 18.81
CA SER A 320 0.05 -6.71 18.43
C SER A 320 0.23 -7.84 19.45
N VAL A 321 0.24 -7.54 20.74
CA VAL A 321 0.35 -8.54 21.81
C VAL A 321 -0.84 -9.49 21.82
N LEU A 322 -2.05 -8.94 21.67
CA LEU A 322 -3.27 -9.76 21.60
C LEU A 322 -3.30 -10.63 20.35
N ILE A 323 -2.84 -10.13 19.20
CA ILE A 323 -2.74 -10.89 17.94
C ILE A 323 -1.77 -12.05 18.09
N ILE A 324 -0.63 -11.87 18.76
CA ILE A 324 0.29 -12.97 19.05
C ILE A 324 -0.44 -14.05 19.86
N ALA A 325 -1.08 -13.69 20.97
CA ALA A 325 -1.81 -14.64 21.80
C ALA A 325 -2.95 -15.34 21.03
N GLY A 326 -3.73 -14.58 20.25
CA GLY A 326 -4.81 -15.11 19.42
C GLY A 326 -4.30 -16.04 18.32
N THR A 327 -3.15 -15.75 17.72
CA THR A 327 -2.51 -16.59 16.70
C THR A 327 -2.08 -17.95 17.30
N PHE A 328 -1.43 -17.97 18.45
CA PHE A 328 -1.10 -19.22 19.13
C PHE A 328 -2.34 -20.04 19.45
N LEU A 329 -3.41 -19.40 19.93
CA LEU A 329 -4.67 -20.07 20.23
C LEU A 329 -5.29 -20.69 18.97
N ILE A 330 -5.42 -19.94 17.87
CA ILE A 330 -6.08 -20.44 16.67
C ILE A 330 -5.28 -21.55 15.99
N LEU A 331 -3.97 -21.42 15.92
CA LEU A 331 -3.10 -22.43 15.34
C LEU A 331 -3.04 -23.70 16.20
N TRP A 332 -3.12 -23.57 17.52
CA TRP A 332 -3.28 -24.70 18.43
C TRP A 332 -4.60 -25.45 18.16
N VAL A 333 -5.71 -24.73 18.01
CA VAL A 333 -7.02 -25.34 17.72
C VAL A 333 -7.04 -25.97 16.32
N LEU A 334 -6.42 -25.34 15.31
CA LEU A 334 -6.29 -25.91 13.97
C LEU A 334 -5.41 -27.16 13.95
N ASN A 335 -4.42 -27.21 14.82
CA ASN A 335 -3.45 -28.30 14.92
C ASN A 335 -2.85 -28.66 13.54
N ILE A 336 -2.23 -27.68 12.89
CA ILE A 336 -1.46 -27.88 11.66
C ILE A 336 -0.10 -28.47 12.02
N THR A 337 0.50 -29.21 11.10
CA THR A 337 1.89 -29.68 11.29
C THR A 337 2.81 -28.49 11.58
N ASN A 338 3.64 -28.60 12.61
CA ASN A 338 4.52 -27.54 13.08
C ASN A 338 3.81 -26.23 13.50
N TRP A 339 2.57 -26.29 13.98
CA TRP A 339 1.77 -25.13 14.31
C TRP A 339 2.47 -24.11 15.23
N VAL A 340 3.29 -24.57 16.19
CA VAL A 340 4.06 -23.69 17.09
C VAL A 340 5.06 -22.85 16.31
N ASN A 341 5.80 -23.49 15.41
CA ASN A 341 6.81 -22.79 14.59
C ASN A 341 6.16 -21.85 13.59
N ILE A 342 4.99 -22.24 13.04
CA ILE A 342 4.17 -21.36 12.19
C ILE A 342 3.69 -20.13 12.99
N ALA A 343 3.27 -20.32 14.26
CA ALA A 343 2.91 -19.21 15.12
C ALA A 343 4.10 -18.26 15.39
N PHE A 344 5.29 -18.79 15.58
CA PHE A 344 6.51 -17.98 15.68
C PHE A 344 6.84 -17.26 14.38
N SER A 345 6.49 -17.79 13.21
CA SER A 345 6.64 -17.06 11.94
C SER A 345 5.76 -15.81 11.87
N VAL A 346 4.57 -15.84 12.47
CA VAL A 346 3.74 -14.63 12.65
C VAL A 346 4.44 -13.60 13.54
N VAL A 347 5.03 -14.07 14.66
CA VAL A 347 5.80 -13.19 15.57
C VAL A 347 6.97 -12.55 14.83
N VAL A 348 7.70 -13.32 14.03
CA VAL A 348 8.81 -12.80 13.20
C VAL A 348 8.30 -11.69 12.28
N GLY A 349 7.18 -11.88 11.59
CA GLY A 349 6.58 -10.86 10.73
C GLY A 349 6.24 -9.57 11.50
N LEU A 350 5.60 -9.69 12.65
CA LEU A 350 5.28 -8.54 13.51
C LEU A 350 6.53 -7.80 13.99
N VAL A 351 7.56 -8.53 14.42
CA VAL A 351 8.84 -7.95 14.87
C VAL A 351 9.55 -7.23 13.73
N VAL A 352 9.59 -7.81 12.53
CA VAL A 352 10.15 -7.17 11.33
C VAL A 352 9.42 -5.86 11.04
N GLY A 353 8.09 -5.86 11.11
CA GLY A 353 7.29 -4.64 10.93
C GLY A 353 7.62 -3.55 11.94
N ILE A 354 7.77 -3.91 13.20
CA ILE A 354 8.16 -2.98 14.28
C ILE A 354 9.57 -2.41 14.04
N ILE A 355 10.53 -3.25 13.67
CA ILE A 355 11.92 -2.80 13.40
C ILE A 355 11.95 -1.84 12.22
N ILE A 356 11.23 -2.14 11.14
CA ILE A 356 11.15 -1.25 9.97
C ILE A 356 10.51 0.09 10.35
N GLY A 357 9.40 0.05 11.08
CA GLY A 357 8.72 1.26 11.56
C GLY A 357 9.62 2.14 12.43
N GLN A 358 10.31 1.57 13.40
CA GLN A 358 11.24 2.28 14.27
C GLN A 358 12.46 2.83 13.50
N SER A 359 12.98 2.06 12.55
CA SER A 359 14.07 2.52 11.69
C SER A 359 13.63 3.72 10.83
N THR A 360 12.44 3.65 10.24
CA THR A 360 11.88 4.75 9.46
C THR A 360 11.70 5.99 10.34
N GLU A 361 11.13 5.86 11.53
CA GLU A 361 10.99 6.96 12.48
C GLU A 361 12.34 7.58 12.84
N TYR A 362 13.36 6.77 13.12
CA TYR A 362 14.70 7.25 13.45
C TYR A 362 15.32 8.11 12.35
N TYR A 363 15.15 7.70 11.08
CA TYR A 363 15.76 8.42 9.95
C TYR A 363 14.91 9.59 9.46
N THR A 364 13.61 9.61 9.70
CA THR A 364 12.71 10.63 9.14
C THR A 364 12.19 11.64 10.16
N SER A 365 12.12 11.29 11.44
CA SER A 365 11.54 12.19 12.45
C SER A 365 12.50 13.32 12.85
N GLN A 366 11.95 14.52 12.99
CA GLN A 366 12.65 15.72 13.49
C GLN A 366 13.21 15.59 14.91
N SER A 367 12.76 14.56 15.67
CA SER A 367 13.23 14.31 17.04
C SER A 367 14.62 13.68 17.07
N TYR A 368 15.11 13.17 15.96
CA TYR A 368 16.38 12.45 15.89
C TYR A 368 17.45 13.19 15.07
N LYS A 369 18.69 12.86 15.39
CA LYS A 369 19.89 13.51 14.80
C LYS A 369 19.97 13.45 13.26
N PRO A 370 19.57 12.36 12.56
CA PRO A 370 19.68 12.34 11.10
C PRO A 370 18.94 13.50 10.42
N THR A 371 17.68 13.72 10.77
CA THR A 371 16.86 14.82 10.23
C THR A 371 17.35 16.19 10.68
N GLN A 372 17.80 16.32 11.95
CA GLN A 372 18.37 17.58 12.46
C GLN A 372 19.65 17.98 11.70
N LYS A 373 20.54 17.02 11.40
CA LYS A 373 21.74 17.26 10.57
C LYS A 373 21.38 17.60 9.13
N LEU A 374 20.33 16.98 8.61
CA LEU A 374 19.82 17.33 7.28
C LEU A 374 19.34 18.79 7.26
N SER A 375 18.62 19.25 8.28
CA SER A 375 18.21 20.66 8.41
C SER A 375 19.44 21.60 8.51
N GLU A 376 20.46 21.19 9.26
CA GLU A 376 21.70 21.97 9.42
C GLU A 376 22.44 22.15 8.09
N SER A 377 22.38 21.20 7.17
CA SER A 377 23.01 21.30 5.84
C SER A 377 22.43 22.45 5.00
N GLY A 378 21.22 22.95 5.35
CA GLY A 378 20.62 24.12 4.74
C GLY A 378 21.41 25.42 4.93
N LYS A 379 22.31 25.48 5.92
CA LYS A 379 23.22 26.64 6.12
C LYS A 379 24.13 26.88 4.92
N THR A 380 24.42 25.85 4.14
CA THR A 380 25.27 25.95 2.94
C THR A 380 24.46 26.05 1.65
N GLY A 381 23.15 25.90 1.71
CA GLY A 381 22.24 26.11 0.59
C GLY A 381 21.45 24.86 0.15
N PRO A 382 20.58 25.00 -0.84
CA PRO A 382 19.65 23.92 -1.24
C PRO A 382 20.35 22.70 -1.84
N ALA A 383 21.48 22.90 -2.56
CA ALA A 383 22.22 21.79 -3.16
C ALA A 383 22.72 20.79 -2.10
N THR A 384 23.23 21.29 -0.98
CA THR A 384 23.69 20.44 0.13
C THR A 384 22.55 19.74 0.86
N VAL A 385 21.37 20.36 0.96
CA VAL A 385 20.16 19.71 1.49
C VAL A 385 19.76 18.53 0.60
N ILE A 386 19.77 18.71 -0.72
CA ILE A 386 19.44 17.65 -1.66
C ILE A 386 20.43 16.48 -1.55
N ILE A 387 21.75 16.78 -1.61
CA ILE A 387 22.79 15.73 -1.52
C ILE A 387 22.72 15.00 -0.18
N SER A 388 22.55 15.72 0.92
CA SER A 388 22.47 15.14 2.28
C SER A 388 21.24 14.25 2.45
N GLY A 389 20.10 14.64 1.88
CA GLY A 389 18.88 13.83 1.94
C GLY A 389 18.95 12.58 1.09
N ILE A 390 19.57 12.64 -0.11
CA ILE A 390 19.85 11.44 -0.92
C ILE A 390 20.75 10.48 -0.13
N GLY A 391 21.84 10.99 0.45
CA GLY A 391 22.75 10.20 1.26
C GLY A 391 22.07 9.55 2.48
N LEU A 392 21.26 10.34 3.20
CA LEU A 392 20.47 9.84 4.34
C LEU A 392 19.50 8.74 3.92
N GLY A 393 18.77 8.95 2.83
CA GLY A 393 17.84 7.97 2.29
C GLY A 393 18.53 6.66 1.92
N MET A 394 19.70 6.71 1.26
CA MET A 394 20.49 5.53 0.93
C MET A 394 20.92 4.76 2.18
N ILE A 395 21.44 5.44 3.21
CA ILE A 395 21.86 4.82 4.47
C ILE A 395 20.67 4.20 5.21
N SER A 396 19.51 4.83 5.15
CA SER A 396 18.30 4.39 5.85
C SER A 396 17.76 3.04 5.38
N THR A 397 18.17 2.55 4.20
CA THR A 397 17.79 1.24 3.67
C THR A 397 18.39 0.08 4.45
N THR A 398 19.51 0.30 5.15
CA THR A 398 20.32 -0.74 5.77
C THR A 398 19.54 -1.59 6.78
N ILE A 399 18.92 -0.95 7.77
CA ILE A 399 18.19 -1.66 8.84
C ILE A 399 16.96 -2.40 8.29
N PRO A 400 16.08 -1.78 7.47
CA PRO A 400 14.94 -2.47 6.89
C PRO A 400 15.33 -3.68 6.03
N VAL A 401 16.37 -3.57 5.21
CA VAL A 401 16.85 -4.69 4.39
C VAL A 401 17.35 -5.84 5.26
N ILE A 402 18.17 -5.57 6.27
CA ILE A 402 18.66 -6.60 7.20
C ILE A 402 17.49 -7.24 7.95
N ALA A 403 16.51 -6.45 8.40
CA ALA A 403 15.33 -6.95 9.10
C ALA A 403 14.48 -7.89 8.21
N VAL A 404 14.27 -7.52 6.95
CA VAL A 404 13.53 -8.37 5.99
C VAL A 404 14.31 -9.65 5.69
N VAL A 405 15.62 -9.58 5.46
CA VAL A 405 16.49 -10.76 5.22
C VAL A 405 16.43 -11.70 6.43
N ALA A 406 16.57 -11.18 7.65
CA ALA A 406 16.43 -11.97 8.86
C ALA A 406 15.04 -12.58 8.98
N GLY A 407 13.99 -11.80 8.67
CA GLY A 407 12.60 -12.26 8.66
C GLY A 407 12.36 -13.40 7.68
N ILE A 408 12.87 -13.30 6.46
CA ILE A 408 12.80 -14.36 5.45
C ILE A 408 13.46 -15.64 5.96
N ILE A 409 14.71 -15.55 6.41
CA ILE A 409 15.48 -16.72 6.86
C ILE A 409 14.83 -17.38 8.08
N LEU A 410 14.45 -16.59 9.09
CA LEU A 410 13.87 -17.11 10.33
C LEU A 410 12.48 -17.73 10.08
N SER A 411 11.59 -17.07 9.34
CA SER A 411 10.25 -17.60 9.09
C SER A 411 10.30 -18.87 8.22
N TYR A 412 11.18 -18.90 7.24
CA TYR A 412 11.45 -20.10 6.44
C TYR A 412 11.91 -21.26 7.32
N TRP A 413 12.98 -21.05 8.11
CA TRP A 413 13.60 -22.07 8.96
C TRP A 413 12.64 -22.62 10.04
N LEU A 414 11.84 -21.75 10.63
CA LEU A 414 10.83 -22.15 11.61
C LEU A 414 9.74 -23.03 10.97
N ALA A 415 9.10 -22.54 9.91
CA ALA A 415 7.97 -23.24 9.30
C ALA A 415 8.39 -24.56 8.62
N SER A 416 9.60 -24.63 8.06
CA SER A 416 10.16 -25.85 7.50
C SER A 416 10.49 -26.94 8.56
N GLY A 417 10.34 -26.64 9.85
CA GLY A 417 10.68 -27.56 10.94
C GLY A 417 12.18 -27.68 11.14
N PHE A 418 12.93 -26.57 10.91
CA PHE A 418 14.39 -26.48 10.99
C PHE A 418 15.13 -27.24 9.88
N ASP A 419 14.43 -27.61 8.82
CA ASP A 419 14.98 -28.31 7.65
C ASP A 419 14.86 -27.45 6.40
N PHE A 420 15.97 -26.87 5.92
CA PHE A 420 16.01 -26.05 4.72
C PHE A 420 15.64 -26.80 3.42
N SER A 421 15.62 -28.13 3.44
CA SER A 421 15.22 -28.92 2.28
C SER A 421 13.70 -28.92 2.04
N ASN A 422 12.91 -28.60 3.07
CA ASN A 422 11.45 -28.50 2.96
C ASN A 422 11.03 -27.12 2.44
N ILE A 423 11.25 -26.89 1.15
CA ILE A 423 11.05 -25.59 0.49
C ILE A 423 9.59 -25.13 0.58
N SER A 424 8.62 -26.02 0.33
CA SER A 424 7.21 -25.65 0.30
C SER A 424 6.71 -25.12 1.65
N MET A 425 7.06 -25.79 2.75
CA MET A 425 6.73 -25.30 4.09
C MET A 425 7.52 -24.05 4.48
N GLY A 426 8.77 -23.92 4.05
CA GLY A 426 9.58 -22.73 4.27
C GLY A 426 8.97 -21.51 3.58
N LEU A 427 8.56 -21.61 2.32
CA LEU A 427 7.90 -20.54 1.58
C LEU A 427 6.53 -20.19 2.18
N TYR A 428 5.77 -21.19 2.63
CA TYR A 428 4.54 -20.98 3.39
C TYR A 428 4.80 -20.15 4.67
N GLY A 429 5.90 -20.44 5.40
CA GLY A 429 6.31 -19.67 6.58
C GLY A 429 6.58 -18.20 6.29
N ILE A 430 7.20 -17.88 5.14
CA ILE A 430 7.42 -16.49 4.71
C ILE A 430 6.08 -15.80 4.44
N GLY A 431 5.15 -16.48 3.75
CA GLY A 431 3.80 -15.98 3.56
C GLY A 431 3.06 -15.72 4.88
N ILE A 432 3.15 -16.65 5.82
CA ILE A 432 2.58 -16.49 7.17
C ILE A 432 3.20 -15.28 7.90
N ALA A 433 4.50 -15.03 7.76
CA ALA A 433 5.13 -13.84 8.33
C ALA A 433 4.58 -12.54 7.70
N ALA A 434 4.36 -12.52 6.38
CA ALA A 434 3.72 -11.41 5.70
C ALA A 434 2.30 -11.14 6.21
N VAL A 435 1.48 -12.19 6.36
CA VAL A 435 0.13 -12.09 6.95
C VAL A 435 0.19 -11.65 8.40
N GLY A 436 1.14 -12.17 9.17
CA GLY A 436 1.39 -11.74 10.55
C GLY A 436 1.68 -10.26 10.65
N MET A 437 2.56 -9.74 9.82
CA MET A 437 2.86 -8.32 9.73
C MET A 437 1.59 -7.51 9.42
N LEU A 438 0.80 -7.92 8.43
CA LEU A 438 -0.43 -7.23 8.02
C LEU A 438 -1.64 -7.49 8.93
N SER A 439 -1.55 -8.38 9.91
CA SER A 439 -2.65 -8.66 10.84
C SER A 439 -3.05 -7.47 11.71
N THR A 440 -2.14 -6.50 11.91
CA THR A 440 -2.40 -5.23 12.62
C THR A 440 -2.98 -4.15 11.70
N LEU A 441 -3.21 -4.42 10.41
CA LEU A 441 -3.54 -3.40 9.41
C LEU A 441 -4.76 -2.56 9.80
N GLY A 442 -5.76 -3.16 10.44
CA GLY A 442 -6.98 -2.44 10.86
C GLY A 442 -6.69 -1.22 11.75
N ILE A 443 -5.75 -1.33 12.68
CA ILE A 443 -5.34 -0.22 13.54
C ILE A 443 -4.19 0.59 12.95
N THR A 444 -3.26 -0.04 12.24
CA THR A 444 -2.13 0.66 11.61
C THR A 444 -2.63 1.64 10.55
N LEU A 445 -3.57 1.21 9.71
CA LEU A 445 -4.17 2.09 8.72
C LEU A 445 -5.03 3.21 9.36
N ALA A 446 -5.58 2.97 10.55
CA ALA A 446 -6.25 4.03 11.29
C ALA A 446 -5.29 5.16 11.70
N THR A 447 -4.05 4.82 12.06
CA THR A 447 -3.01 5.80 12.37
C THR A 447 -2.46 6.49 11.13
N ASP A 448 -2.41 5.82 9.99
CA ASP A 448 -1.96 6.40 8.73
C ASP A 448 -2.98 7.37 8.14
N ALA A 449 -4.24 6.95 8.03
CA ALA A 449 -5.31 7.78 7.50
C ALA A 449 -5.67 8.99 8.40
N TYR A 450 -5.25 8.95 9.66
CA TYR A 450 -5.33 10.07 10.58
C TYR A 450 -4.54 11.29 10.09
N GLY A 451 -3.34 11.08 9.51
CA GLY A 451 -2.44 12.16 9.06
C GLY A 451 -3.12 13.13 8.09
N PRO A 452 -3.55 12.68 6.90
CA PRO A 452 -4.23 13.54 5.92
C PRO A 452 -5.51 14.21 6.45
N ILE A 453 -6.23 13.57 7.36
CA ILE A 453 -7.40 14.17 8.01
C ILE A 453 -7.00 15.33 8.91
N ALA A 454 -5.90 15.19 9.65
CA ALA A 454 -5.39 16.23 10.54
C ALA A 454 -4.78 17.40 9.75
N ASP A 455 -4.07 17.14 8.70
CA ASP A 455 -3.50 18.13 7.78
C ASP A 455 -4.60 18.96 7.13
N ASN A 456 -5.57 18.34 6.49
CA ASN A 456 -6.74 19.03 5.94
C ASN A 456 -7.59 19.78 7.00
N ALA A 457 -7.55 19.36 8.27
CA ALA A 457 -8.17 20.11 9.36
C ALA A 457 -7.38 21.40 9.65
N GLY A 458 -6.04 21.37 9.52
CA GLY A 458 -5.18 22.54 9.57
C GLY A 458 -5.49 23.52 8.45
N GLY A 459 -5.57 23.05 7.22
CA GLY A 459 -5.95 23.87 6.07
C GLY A 459 -7.34 24.49 6.22
N ASN A 460 -8.32 23.73 6.69
CA ASN A 460 -9.67 24.27 6.97
C ASN A 460 -9.65 25.34 8.08
N ALA A 461 -8.84 25.14 9.13
CA ALA A 461 -8.74 26.10 10.23
C ALA A 461 -8.09 27.42 9.78
N GLU A 462 -7.04 27.35 8.95
CA GLU A 462 -6.37 28.54 8.40
C GLU A 462 -7.29 29.29 7.44
N MET A 463 -7.82 28.61 6.43
CA MET A 463 -8.69 29.22 5.41
C MET A 463 -9.96 29.83 6.01
N SER A 464 -10.49 29.30 7.11
CA SER A 464 -11.67 29.84 7.80
C SER A 464 -11.35 30.87 8.86
N GLY A 465 -10.10 31.22 9.07
CA GLY A 465 -9.68 32.29 9.99
C GLY A 465 -10.01 31.98 11.46
N LEU A 466 -9.85 30.73 11.93
CA LEU A 466 -10.20 30.32 13.30
C LEU A 466 -9.23 30.85 14.38
N GLY A 467 -8.14 31.47 13.98
CA GLY A 467 -7.15 32.09 14.87
C GLY A 467 -6.00 31.16 15.27
N LYS A 468 -4.95 31.77 15.80
CA LYS A 468 -3.66 31.11 16.06
C LYS A 468 -3.72 29.94 17.03
N ASP A 469 -4.57 30.02 18.05
CA ASP A 469 -4.67 28.94 19.05
C ASP A 469 -5.24 27.65 18.45
N VAL A 470 -6.20 27.77 17.55
CA VAL A 470 -6.79 26.61 16.86
C VAL A 470 -5.79 26.06 15.86
N ARG A 471 -5.13 26.94 15.08
CA ARG A 471 -4.06 26.54 14.16
C ARG A 471 -2.95 25.80 14.88
N HIS A 472 -2.46 26.29 16.02
CA HIS A 472 -1.46 25.61 16.82
C HIS A 472 -1.89 24.19 17.25
N ARG A 473 -3.18 23.98 17.58
CA ARG A 473 -3.69 22.64 17.92
C ARG A 473 -3.79 21.74 16.69
N THR A 474 -4.23 22.26 15.55
CA THR A 474 -4.27 21.47 14.30
C THR A 474 -2.88 21.14 13.79
N ASP A 475 -1.91 22.05 13.88
CA ASP A 475 -0.50 21.80 13.56
C ASP A 475 0.12 20.72 14.47
N ALA A 476 -0.29 20.67 15.74
CA ALA A 476 0.13 19.61 16.65
C ALA A 476 -0.45 18.24 16.23
N LEU A 477 -1.70 18.21 15.78
CA LEU A 477 -2.32 17.00 15.24
C LEU A 477 -1.66 16.56 13.93
N ASP A 478 -1.37 17.49 13.02
CA ASP A 478 -0.66 17.22 11.77
C ASP A 478 0.76 16.67 12.01
N SER A 479 1.53 17.31 12.89
CA SER A 479 2.88 16.82 13.26
C SER A 479 2.87 15.39 13.83
N LEU A 480 1.82 15.01 14.56
CA LEU A 480 1.60 13.63 15.01
C LEU A 480 1.31 12.71 13.80
N GLY A 481 0.46 13.16 12.88
CA GLY A 481 0.08 12.44 11.67
C GLY A 481 1.26 12.14 10.76
N ASN A 482 2.15 13.12 10.54
CA ASN A 482 3.35 12.94 9.72
C ASN A 482 4.31 11.88 10.29
N THR A 483 4.44 11.81 11.62
CA THR A 483 5.27 10.78 12.27
C THR A 483 4.67 9.39 12.09
N THR A 484 3.36 9.24 12.25
CA THR A 484 2.67 7.96 12.10
C THR A 484 2.62 7.49 10.65
N ALA A 485 2.36 8.41 9.70
CA ALA A 485 2.32 8.11 8.27
C ALA A 485 3.68 7.63 7.73
N ALA A 486 4.79 8.22 8.16
CA ALA A 486 6.13 7.74 7.78
C ALA A 486 6.36 6.29 8.22
N THR A 487 5.96 5.95 9.47
CA THR A 487 6.06 4.59 10.01
C THR A 487 5.20 3.61 9.22
N GLY A 488 3.96 4.00 8.86
CA GLY A 488 3.04 3.17 8.08
C GLY A 488 3.52 2.90 6.65
N LYS A 489 4.13 3.89 5.98
CA LYS A 489 4.75 3.70 4.67
C LYS A 489 5.89 2.67 4.74
N GLY A 490 6.76 2.74 5.75
CA GLY A 490 7.82 1.76 5.96
C GLY A 490 7.28 0.35 6.19
N PHE A 491 6.22 0.22 6.99
CA PHE A 491 5.50 -1.02 7.24
C PHE A 491 4.89 -1.61 5.94
N ALA A 492 4.23 -0.79 5.13
CA ALA A 492 3.65 -1.21 3.86
C ALA A 492 4.71 -1.74 2.88
N ILE A 493 5.86 -1.05 2.77
CA ILE A 493 6.98 -1.45 1.90
C ILE A 493 7.60 -2.77 2.40
N GLY A 494 7.80 -2.94 3.71
CA GLY A 494 8.33 -4.17 4.29
C GLY A 494 7.42 -5.38 4.08
N SER A 495 6.10 -5.19 4.23
CA SER A 495 5.11 -6.25 3.97
C SER A 495 5.09 -6.67 2.50
N ALA A 496 5.33 -5.72 1.58
CA ALA A 496 5.41 -6.03 0.16
C ALA A 496 6.60 -6.90 -0.22
N ALA A 497 7.73 -6.76 0.48
CA ALA A 497 8.90 -7.60 0.24
C ALA A 497 8.61 -9.07 0.57
N LEU A 498 8.01 -9.35 1.72
CA LEU A 498 7.61 -10.69 2.12
C LEU A 498 6.49 -11.25 1.21
N THR A 499 5.48 -10.44 0.90
CA THR A 499 4.38 -10.80 0.01
C THR A 499 4.88 -11.06 -1.41
N GLY A 500 5.79 -10.23 -1.93
CA GLY A 500 6.38 -10.40 -3.26
C GLY A 500 7.09 -11.75 -3.43
N LEU A 501 7.80 -12.20 -2.39
CA LEU A 501 8.43 -13.52 -2.40
C LEU A 501 7.39 -14.66 -2.35
N ALA A 502 6.32 -14.50 -1.56
CA ALA A 502 5.22 -15.46 -1.55
C ALA A 502 4.49 -15.53 -2.89
N LEU A 503 4.29 -14.40 -3.57
CA LEU A 503 3.71 -14.34 -4.91
C LEU A 503 4.60 -14.97 -5.97
N LEU A 504 5.92 -14.76 -5.89
CA LEU A 504 6.89 -15.43 -6.77
C LEU A 504 6.78 -16.95 -6.65
N ALA A 505 6.67 -17.45 -5.42
CA ALA A 505 6.47 -18.88 -5.19
C ALA A 505 5.11 -19.39 -5.73
N SER A 506 4.05 -18.58 -5.57
CA SER A 506 2.71 -18.87 -6.10
C SER A 506 2.69 -18.90 -7.65
N TYR A 507 3.56 -18.15 -8.31
CA TYR A 507 3.73 -18.21 -9.76
C TYR A 507 4.17 -19.61 -10.24
N ILE A 508 5.03 -20.28 -9.50
CA ILE A 508 5.44 -21.67 -9.83
C ILE A 508 4.27 -22.64 -9.73
N GLU A 509 3.36 -22.45 -8.77
CA GLU A 509 2.16 -23.27 -8.67
C GLU A 509 1.19 -23.06 -9.84
N GLU A 510 1.05 -21.82 -10.33
CA GLU A 510 0.24 -21.56 -11.52
C GLU A 510 0.88 -22.12 -12.79
N ILE A 511 2.22 -22.18 -12.86
CA ILE A 511 2.93 -22.89 -13.94
C ILE A 511 2.57 -24.39 -13.93
N ARG A 512 2.54 -25.03 -12.77
CA ARG A 512 2.08 -26.42 -12.62
C ARG A 512 0.71 -26.61 -13.26
N ILE A 513 -0.26 -25.80 -12.85
CA ILE A 513 -1.64 -25.85 -13.36
C ILE A 513 -1.69 -25.54 -14.86
N GLY A 514 -0.89 -24.61 -15.33
CA GLY A 514 -0.74 -24.26 -16.75
C GLY A 514 -0.26 -25.44 -17.59
N LEU A 515 0.76 -26.16 -17.11
CA LEU A 515 1.29 -27.36 -17.77
C LEU A 515 0.25 -28.49 -17.83
N GLU A 516 -0.46 -28.76 -16.73
CA GLU A 516 -1.55 -29.76 -16.70
C GLU A 516 -2.64 -29.37 -17.70
N ARG A 517 -2.99 -28.10 -17.82
CA ARG A 517 -4.03 -27.60 -18.72
C ARG A 517 -3.69 -27.76 -20.20
N ILE A 518 -2.40 -27.65 -20.58
CA ILE A 518 -1.94 -27.91 -21.94
C ILE A 518 -1.68 -29.41 -22.23
N GLY A 519 -1.98 -30.31 -21.26
CA GLY A 519 -1.90 -31.75 -21.42
C GLY A 519 -0.53 -32.38 -21.12
N THR A 520 0.40 -31.61 -20.52
CA THR A 520 1.67 -32.17 -20.04
C THR A 520 1.41 -32.97 -18.77
N THR A 521 1.88 -34.23 -18.71
CA THR A 521 1.66 -35.13 -17.57
C THR A 521 2.92 -35.42 -16.78
N THR A 522 4.08 -35.29 -17.41
CA THR A 522 5.38 -35.64 -16.84
C THR A 522 6.42 -34.54 -17.15
N LEU A 523 7.29 -34.29 -16.20
CA LEU A 523 8.48 -33.43 -16.36
C LEU A 523 9.70 -34.31 -16.59
N GLU A 524 10.41 -34.10 -17.68
CA GLU A 524 11.71 -34.71 -17.93
C GLU A 524 12.80 -33.84 -17.27
N LEU A 525 13.44 -34.38 -16.23
CA LEU A 525 14.46 -33.67 -15.47
C LEU A 525 15.86 -33.96 -16.03
N PRO A 526 16.80 -33.03 -15.85
CA PRO A 526 18.21 -33.26 -16.18
C PRO A 526 18.75 -34.56 -15.50
N GLY A 527 19.39 -35.42 -16.27
CA GLY A 527 19.86 -36.71 -15.75
C GLY A 527 19.00 -37.91 -16.08
N GLY A 528 17.93 -37.74 -16.88
CA GLY A 528 17.07 -38.81 -17.36
C GLY A 528 15.98 -39.29 -16.37
N ASN A 529 15.82 -38.59 -15.27
CA ASN A 529 14.72 -38.83 -14.34
C ASN A 529 13.45 -38.14 -14.86
N SER A 530 12.30 -38.76 -14.64
CA SER A 530 11.00 -38.14 -14.93
C SER A 530 10.12 -38.15 -13.68
N THR A 531 9.34 -37.10 -13.50
CA THR A 531 8.39 -37.00 -12.40
C THR A 531 7.03 -36.57 -12.95
N THR A 532 5.94 -37.01 -12.34
CA THR A 532 4.60 -36.54 -12.73
C THR A 532 4.36 -35.13 -12.23
N ILE A 533 3.70 -34.28 -13.01
CA ILE A 533 3.44 -32.88 -12.64
C ILE A 533 2.72 -32.77 -11.30
N GLY A 534 1.75 -33.63 -11.04
CA GLY A 534 0.97 -33.63 -9.79
C GLY A 534 1.80 -33.96 -8.53
N SER A 535 2.96 -34.63 -8.67
CA SER A 535 3.87 -34.93 -7.57
C SER A 535 5.20 -34.15 -7.62
N ALA A 536 5.41 -33.33 -8.66
CA ALA A 536 6.63 -32.57 -8.83
C ALA A 536 6.81 -31.55 -7.71
N SER A 537 8.02 -31.51 -7.15
CA SER A 537 8.40 -30.54 -6.12
C SER A 537 8.72 -29.16 -6.74
N PHE A 538 8.81 -28.14 -5.92
CA PHE A 538 9.28 -26.81 -6.32
C PHE A 538 10.66 -26.91 -7.02
N THR A 539 11.55 -27.72 -6.47
CA THR A 539 12.89 -27.93 -7.03
C THR A 539 12.85 -28.57 -8.41
N ASP A 540 11.90 -29.50 -8.67
CA ASP A 540 11.75 -30.14 -9.98
C ASP A 540 11.40 -29.11 -11.06
N PHE A 541 10.50 -28.16 -10.77
CA PHE A 541 10.20 -27.06 -11.70
C PHE A 541 11.41 -26.15 -11.94
N MET A 542 12.18 -25.84 -10.89
CA MET A 542 13.39 -25.04 -11.04
C MET A 542 14.44 -25.74 -11.91
N MET A 543 14.58 -27.06 -11.78
CA MET A 543 15.47 -27.87 -12.63
C MET A 543 14.94 -28.00 -14.05
N TYR A 544 13.65 -28.24 -14.23
CA TYR A 544 13.02 -28.39 -15.55
C TYR A 544 13.18 -27.14 -16.41
N TYR A 545 13.03 -25.94 -15.82
CA TYR A 545 13.18 -24.67 -16.51
C TYR A 545 14.59 -24.10 -16.46
N ASP A 546 15.56 -24.85 -15.91
CA ASP A 546 16.95 -24.38 -15.72
C ASP A 546 17.04 -22.98 -15.08
N VAL A 547 16.32 -22.80 -13.96
CA VAL A 547 16.28 -21.53 -13.24
C VAL A 547 17.55 -21.38 -12.42
N THR A 548 18.64 -21.03 -13.09
CA THR A 548 19.94 -20.76 -12.48
C THR A 548 20.42 -19.36 -12.85
N LEU A 549 21.27 -18.77 -12.03
CA LEU A 549 21.85 -17.45 -12.31
C LEU A 549 22.75 -17.45 -13.57
N MET A 550 23.23 -18.64 -13.99
CA MET A 550 24.02 -18.77 -15.21
C MET A 550 23.17 -18.86 -16.47
N ASN A 551 21.86 -19.08 -16.34
CA ASN A 551 20.95 -19.08 -17.48
C ASN A 551 20.76 -17.64 -17.98
N PRO A 552 21.09 -17.33 -19.26
CA PRO A 552 20.98 -15.97 -19.80
C PRO A 552 19.56 -15.41 -19.75
N LYS A 553 18.53 -16.26 -19.85
CA LYS A 553 17.13 -15.85 -19.77
C LYS A 553 16.77 -15.31 -18.37
N VAL A 554 17.21 -16.02 -17.32
CA VAL A 554 17.03 -15.59 -15.91
C VAL A 554 17.78 -14.28 -15.67
N LEU A 555 19.05 -14.22 -16.08
CA LEU A 555 19.87 -13.03 -15.88
C LEU A 555 19.32 -11.81 -16.64
N SER A 556 18.87 -12.01 -17.89
CA SER A 556 18.22 -10.94 -18.66
C SER A 556 16.92 -10.46 -18.00
N GLY A 557 16.09 -11.40 -17.52
CA GLY A 557 14.92 -11.08 -16.73
C GLY A 557 15.25 -10.24 -15.49
N MET A 558 16.29 -10.61 -14.73
CA MET A 558 16.72 -9.86 -13.55
C MET A 558 17.12 -8.42 -13.87
N PHE A 559 17.88 -8.20 -14.96
CA PHE A 559 18.23 -6.85 -15.39
C PHE A 559 16.99 -6.04 -15.80
N ILE A 560 16.06 -6.65 -16.54
CA ILE A 560 14.82 -5.99 -16.94
C ILE A 560 13.99 -5.64 -15.69
N GLY A 561 13.83 -6.55 -14.72
CA GLY A 561 13.10 -6.30 -13.48
C GLY A 561 13.72 -5.17 -12.66
N SER A 562 15.04 -5.16 -12.51
CA SER A 562 15.75 -4.08 -11.84
C SER A 562 15.60 -2.75 -12.58
N MET A 563 15.72 -2.75 -13.90
CA MET A 563 15.48 -1.58 -14.73
C MET A 563 14.04 -1.05 -14.57
N MET A 564 13.05 -1.94 -14.48
CA MET A 564 11.64 -1.55 -14.35
C MET A 564 11.38 -0.69 -13.12
N ALA A 565 12.02 -0.98 -11.98
CA ALA A 565 11.87 -0.18 -10.77
C ALA A 565 12.35 1.27 -11.00
N PHE A 566 13.53 1.43 -11.61
CA PHE A 566 14.09 2.76 -11.91
C PHE A 566 13.34 3.48 -13.02
N LEU A 567 13.00 2.79 -14.09
CA LEU A 567 12.25 3.36 -15.21
C LEU A 567 10.88 3.89 -14.73
N PHE A 568 10.18 3.09 -13.95
CA PHE A 568 8.89 3.46 -13.38
C PHE A 568 9.00 4.72 -12.49
N CYS A 569 10.00 4.79 -11.62
CA CYS A 569 10.26 5.97 -10.80
C CYS A 569 10.58 7.20 -11.66
N GLY A 570 11.45 7.06 -12.65
CA GLY A 570 11.79 8.15 -13.56
C GLY A 570 10.56 8.69 -14.31
N LEU A 571 9.69 7.80 -14.77
CA LEU A 571 8.45 8.17 -15.46
C LEU A 571 7.47 8.90 -14.51
N THR A 572 7.26 8.40 -13.31
CA THR A 572 6.35 9.01 -12.34
C THR A 572 6.86 10.35 -11.81
N MET A 573 8.16 10.47 -11.55
CA MET A 573 8.78 11.75 -11.18
C MET A 573 8.66 12.81 -12.28
N ASN A 574 8.96 12.43 -13.51
CA ASN A 574 8.80 13.35 -14.67
C ASN A 574 7.33 13.72 -14.89
N ALA A 575 6.40 12.81 -14.62
CA ALA A 575 4.96 13.06 -14.68
C ALA A 575 4.53 14.12 -13.65
N VAL A 576 5.01 13.99 -12.40
CA VAL A 576 4.79 15.02 -11.36
C VAL A 576 5.35 16.36 -11.81
N GLY A 577 6.60 16.39 -12.30
CA GLY A 577 7.23 17.62 -12.77
C GLY A 577 6.43 18.34 -13.88
N ARG A 578 5.90 17.60 -14.87
CA ARG A 578 5.07 18.18 -15.93
C ARG A 578 3.72 18.71 -15.42
N ALA A 579 3.08 17.97 -14.53
CA ALA A 579 1.81 18.38 -13.94
C ALA A 579 2.00 19.60 -13.03
N ALA A 580 3.06 19.61 -12.21
CA ALA A 580 3.45 20.73 -11.35
C ALA A 580 3.76 22.01 -12.14
N ALA A 581 4.49 21.91 -13.26
CA ALA A 581 4.76 23.08 -14.12
C ALA A 581 3.47 23.77 -14.60
N SER A 582 2.45 22.99 -14.99
CA SER A 582 1.15 23.54 -15.41
C SER A 582 0.41 24.23 -14.25
N MET A 583 0.55 23.72 -13.02
CA MET A 583 -0.03 24.31 -11.82
C MET A 583 0.67 25.62 -11.44
N VAL A 584 2.00 25.63 -11.44
CA VAL A 584 2.84 26.81 -11.18
C VAL A 584 2.46 27.97 -12.14
N GLU A 585 2.32 27.65 -13.43
CA GLU A 585 1.91 28.65 -14.43
C GLU A 585 0.52 29.22 -14.15
N GLU A 586 -0.45 28.36 -13.75
CA GLU A 586 -1.80 28.80 -13.42
C GLU A 586 -1.84 29.67 -12.16
N VAL A 587 -1.13 29.32 -11.10
CA VAL A 587 -1.09 30.13 -9.88
C VAL A 587 -0.45 31.50 -10.18
N ARG A 588 0.66 31.54 -10.92
CA ARG A 588 1.29 32.77 -11.37
C ARG A 588 0.35 33.61 -12.24
N ARG A 589 -0.41 32.97 -13.15
CA ARG A 589 -1.41 33.66 -13.98
C ARG A 589 -2.47 34.32 -13.09
N GLN A 590 -3.02 33.60 -12.13
CA GLN A 590 -4.07 34.14 -11.26
C GLN A 590 -3.55 35.33 -10.41
N PHE A 591 -2.35 35.23 -9.83
CA PHE A 591 -1.76 36.35 -9.08
C PHE A 591 -1.52 37.58 -9.95
N ARG A 592 -1.22 37.42 -11.23
CA ARG A 592 -0.99 38.53 -12.18
C ARG A 592 -2.28 39.13 -12.70
N GLU A 593 -3.28 38.30 -13.04
CA GLU A 593 -4.48 38.71 -13.78
C GLU A 593 -5.66 39.05 -12.88
N ILE A 594 -5.83 38.38 -11.75
CA ILE A 594 -6.93 38.67 -10.81
C ILE A 594 -6.47 39.71 -9.80
N LYS A 595 -6.82 40.97 -10.10
CA LYS A 595 -6.45 42.10 -9.23
C LYS A 595 -7.10 41.96 -7.85
N GLY A 596 -6.32 42.14 -6.78
CA GLY A 596 -6.81 42.12 -5.41
C GLY A 596 -6.75 40.74 -4.73
N ILE A 597 -6.25 39.68 -5.38
CA ILE A 597 -6.02 38.38 -4.76
C ILE A 597 -5.05 38.51 -3.58
N LEU A 598 -3.86 39.06 -3.81
CA LEU A 598 -2.81 39.17 -2.76
C LEU A 598 -3.22 40.08 -1.61
N GLU A 599 -4.12 41.03 -1.85
CA GLU A 599 -4.70 41.90 -0.81
C GLU A 599 -5.93 41.27 -0.12
N GLY A 600 -6.34 40.06 -0.51
CA GLY A 600 -7.52 39.38 0.05
C GLY A 600 -8.86 40.01 -0.34
N LYS A 601 -8.89 40.82 -1.42
CA LYS A 601 -10.11 41.50 -1.91
C LYS A 601 -10.84 40.75 -3.02
N ALA A 602 -10.18 39.75 -3.63
CA ALA A 602 -10.74 38.90 -4.66
C ALA A 602 -10.53 37.43 -4.34
N GLU A 603 -11.51 36.57 -4.63
CA GLU A 603 -11.38 35.12 -4.46
C GLU A 603 -10.60 34.52 -5.63
N PRO A 604 -9.68 33.56 -5.35
CA PRO A 604 -9.01 32.76 -6.37
C PRO A 604 -10.00 31.83 -7.12
N ASP A 605 -9.65 31.45 -8.35
CA ASP A 605 -10.32 30.39 -9.08
C ASP A 605 -9.76 29.00 -8.66
N TYR A 606 -10.17 28.52 -7.49
CA TYR A 606 -9.77 27.20 -6.99
C TYR A 606 -10.19 26.06 -7.91
N ALA A 607 -11.37 26.18 -8.57
CA ALA A 607 -11.88 25.14 -9.45
C ALA A 607 -10.96 24.87 -10.65
N ARG A 608 -10.32 25.92 -11.16
CA ARG A 608 -9.37 25.82 -12.25
C ARG A 608 -8.12 25.04 -11.87
N CYS A 609 -7.57 25.27 -10.67
CA CYS A 609 -6.43 24.52 -10.15
C CYS A 609 -6.77 23.05 -9.96
N VAL A 610 -7.92 22.72 -9.38
CA VAL A 610 -8.41 21.33 -9.26
C VAL A 610 -8.54 20.66 -10.64
N GLN A 611 -9.04 21.39 -11.64
CA GLN A 611 -9.18 20.87 -13.01
C GLN A 611 -7.83 20.58 -13.66
N ILE A 612 -6.83 21.42 -13.46
CA ILE A 612 -5.48 21.26 -14.03
C ILE A 612 -4.80 20.04 -13.42
N SER A 613 -4.76 19.92 -12.07
CA SER A 613 -4.20 18.74 -11.40
C SER A 613 -4.92 17.47 -11.85
N THR A 614 -6.26 17.49 -11.96
CA THR A 614 -7.04 16.33 -12.41
C THR A 614 -6.62 15.89 -13.80
N ARG A 615 -6.55 16.82 -14.75
CA ARG A 615 -6.17 16.49 -16.15
C ARG A 615 -4.73 16.02 -16.25
N GLY A 616 -3.82 16.68 -15.54
CA GLY A 616 -2.41 16.30 -15.48
C GLY A 616 -2.26 14.86 -14.96
N ALA A 617 -2.83 14.57 -13.81
CA ALA A 617 -2.79 13.24 -13.20
C ALA A 617 -3.35 12.15 -14.13
N GLN A 618 -4.49 12.39 -14.75
CA GLN A 618 -5.14 11.42 -15.63
C GLN A 618 -4.33 11.11 -16.89
N ARG A 619 -3.71 12.11 -17.49
CA ARG A 619 -2.87 11.92 -18.67
C ARG A 619 -1.59 11.16 -18.33
N GLU A 620 -0.97 11.54 -17.24
CA GLU A 620 0.37 11.08 -16.87
C GLU A 620 0.38 9.70 -16.19
N MET A 621 -0.72 9.28 -15.53
CA MET A 621 -0.77 7.98 -14.83
C MET A 621 -0.87 6.78 -15.77
N VAL A 622 -1.36 6.95 -17.01
CA VAL A 622 -1.70 5.82 -17.90
C VAL A 622 -0.46 5.05 -18.31
N PHE A 623 0.56 5.74 -18.81
CA PHE A 623 1.73 5.08 -19.38
C PHE A 623 2.55 4.29 -18.32
N PRO A 624 2.90 4.83 -17.15
CA PRO A 624 3.61 4.06 -16.12
C PRO A 624 2.80 2.83 -15.65
N SER A 625 1.47 2.99 -15.50
CA SER A 625 0.61 1.91 -15.03
C SER A 625 0.47 0.77 -16.05
N LEU A 626 0.32 1.10 -17.33
CA LEU A 626 0.29 0.08 -18.39
C LEU A 626 1.63 -0.61 -18.57
N LEU A 627 2.74 0.10 -18.41
CA LEU A 627 4.08 -0.48 -18.49
C LEU A 627 4.28 -1.60 -17.44
N ALA A 628 3.76 -1.41 -16.23
CA ALA A 628 3.79 -2.42 -15.16
C ALA A 628 3.05 -3.73 -15.54
N ILE A 629 2.02 -3.62 -16.37
CA ILE A 629 1.25 -4.78 -16.86
C ILE A 629 1.92 -5.41 -18.08
N ILE A 630 2.42 -4.59 -19.00
CA ILE A 630 2.99 -5.06 -20.26
C ILE A 630 4.36 -5.73 -20.06
N ALA A 631 5.21 -5.21 -19.16
CA ALA A 631 6.57 -5.70 -19.01
C ALA A 631 6.66 -7.19 -18.62
N PRO A 632 5.89 -7.74 -17.65
CA PRO A 632 5.91 -9.17 -17.37
C PRO A 632 5.43 -10.02 -18.55
N VAL A 633 4.41 -9.56 -19.26
CA VAL A 633 3.85 -10.27 -20.43
C VAL A 633 4.89 -10.37 -21.54
N VAL A 634 5.51 -9.25 -21.89
CA VAL A 634 6.55 -9.21 -22.94
C VAL A 634 7.76 -10.05 -22.54
N THR A 635 8.20 -9.96 -21.27
CA THR A 635 9.31 -10.79 -20.78
C THR A 635 8.99 -12.28 -20.85
N GLY A 636 7.76 -12.67 -20.48
CA GLY A 636 7.29 -14.06 -20.57
C GLY A 636 7.25 -14.58 -22.01
N LEU A 637 6.73 -13.76 -22.94
CA LEU A 637 6.70 -14.11 -24.36
C LEU A 637 8.09 -14.18 -25.02
N LEU A 638 9.05 -13.38 -24.54
CA LEU A 638 10.42 -13.40 -25.06
C LEU A 638 11.25 -14.52 -24.47
N PHE A 639 11.28 -14.63 -23.13
CA PHE A 639 12.24 -15.47 -22.40
C PHE A 639 11.60 -16.63 -21.64
N GLY A 640 10.29 -16.82 -21.74
CA GLY A 640 9.57 -17.89 -21.05
C GLY A 640 9.57 -17.74 -19.52
N VAL A 641 9.28 -18.87 -18.86
CA VAL A 641 9.21 -18.96 -17.39
C VAL A 641 10.52 -18.50 -16.71
N PRO A 642 11.72 -18.90 -17.15
CA PRO A 642 12.98 -18.44 -16.54
C PRO A 642 13.14 -16.91 -16.56
N GLY A 643 12.78 -16.28 -17.68
CA GLY A 643 12.84 -14.82 -17.80
C GLY A 643 11.89 -14.10 -16.86
N VAL A 644 10.68 -14.62 -16.68
CA VAL A 644 9.69 -14.05 -15.72
C VAL A 644 10.18 -14.19 -14.29
N ILE A 645 10.72 -15.34 -13.90
CA ILE A 645 11.29 -15.53 -12.55
C ILE A 645 12.42 -14.51 -12.33
N GLY A 646 13.32 -14.36 -13.31
CA GLY A 646 14.35 -13.32 -13.25
C GLY A 646 13.78 -11.92 -13.09
N LEU A 647 12.77 -11.54 -13.89
CA LEU A 647 12.08 -10.24 -13.82
C LEU A 647 11.54 -9.98 -12.40
N LEU A 648 10.86 -10.94 -11.83
CA LEU A 648 10.23 -10.81 -10.51
C LEU A 648 11.27 -10.67 -9.39
N VAL A 649 12.35 -11.46 -9.45
CA VAL A 649 13.46 -11.36 -8.48
C VAL A 649 14.16 -10.01 -8.59
N GLY A 650 14.51 -9.58 -9.80
CA GLY A 650 15.18 -8.30 -10.03
C GLY A 650 14.29 -7.11 -9.64
N GLY A 651 13.01 -7.16 -10.00
CA GLY A 651 12.02 -6.14 -9.64
C GLY A 651 11.78 -6.06 -8.14
N LEU A 652 11.68 -7.22 -7.46
CA LEU A 652 11.52 -7.28 -6.00
C LEU A 652 12.73 -6.69 -5.27
N ALA A 653 13.93 -7.15 -5.59
CA ALA A 653 15.14 -6.73 -4.90
C ALA A 653 15.41 -5.24 -5.07
N SER A 654 15.40 -4.75 -6.32
CA SER A 654 15.67 -3.34 -6.62
C SER A 654 14.53 -2.43 -6.18
N GLY A 655 13.29 -2.84 -6.43
CA GLY A 655 12.10 -2.05 -6.11
C GLY A 655 11.91 -1.87 -4.61
N PHE A 656 12.14 -2.90 -3.80
CA PHE A 656 12.06 -2.83 -2.35
C PHE A 656 13.07 -1.83 -1.77
N VAL A 657 14.34 -1.94 -2.15
CA VAL A 657 15.40 -1.05 -1.65
C VAL A 657 15.16 0.39 -2.11
N LEU A 658 14.77 0.57 -3.38
CA LEU A 658 14.48 1.89 -3.94
C LEU A 658 13.25 2.53 -3.28
N ALA A 659 12.21 1.76 -2.96
CA ALA A 659 11.01 2.26 -2.28
C ALA A 659 11.33 2.79 -0.87
N ILE A 660 12.13 2.06 -0.09
CA ILE A 660 12.58 2.51 1.24
C ILE A 660 13.43 3.78 1.10
N PHE A 661 14.39 3.78 0.20
CA PHE A 661 15.23 4.94 -0.08
C PHE A 661 14.37 6.19 -0.34
N MET A 662 13.43 6.09 -1.27
CA MET A 662 12.60 7.22 -1.68
C MET A 662 11.67 7.69 -0.56
N ALA A 663 10.99 6.76 0.12
CA ALA A 663 10.08 7.10 1.21
C ALA A 663 10.80 7.78 2.37
N ASN A 664 11.96 7.26 2.76
CA ASN A 664 12.73 7.81 3.89
C ASN A 664 13.43 9.12 3.53
N ALA A 665 14.00 9.25 2.33
CA ALA A 665 14.60 10.52 1.89
C ALA A 665 13.55 11.63 1.86
N GLY A 666 12.40 11.37 1.22
CA GLY A 666 11.30 12.35 1.13
C GLY A 666 10.74 12.74 2.51
N GLY A 667 10.52 11.75 3.39
CA GLY A 667 10.05 12.02 4.75
C GLY A 667 11.07 12.78 5.60
N ALA A 668 12.37 12.56 5.40
CA ALA A 668 13.41 13.29 6.08
C ALA A 668 13.50 14.75 5.63
N TRP A 669 13.35 15.04 4.33
CA TRP A 669 13.33 16.43 3.83
C TRP A 669 12.13 17.21 4.36
N ASP A 670 10.94 16.64 4.36
CA ASP A 670 9.73 17.27 4.90
C ASP A 670 9.91 17.62 6.38
N ASN A 671 10.33 16.63 7.18
CA ASN A 671 10.57 16.87 8.61
C ASN A 671 11.78 17.79 8.89
N ALA A 672 12.75 17.88 7.99
CA ALA A 672 13.83 18.85 8.09
C ALA A 672 13.30 20.29 7.92
N LYS A 673 12.39 20.53 6.96
CA LYS A 673 11.66 21.80 6.80
C LYS A 673 10.90 22.15 8.08
N LYS A 674 10.06 21.22 8.58
CA LYS A 674 9.26 21.40 9.80
C LYS A 674 10.14 21.68 11.05
N TYR A 675 11.33 21.08 11.13
CA TYR A 675 12.28 21.35 12.20
C TYR A 675 12.79 22.80 12.19
N VAL A 676 13.06 23.34 10.99
CA VAL A 676 13.46 24.76 10.84
C VAL A 676 12.28 25.67 11.19
N GLU A 677 11.09 25.37 10.75
CA GLU A 677 9.87 26.15 10.99
C GLU A 677 9.53 26.32 12.48
N LYS A 678 9.93 25.36 13.32
CA LYS A 678 9.82 25.44 14.79
C LYS A 678 10.79 26.46 15.45
N GLY A 679 11.52 27.24 14.66
CA GLY A 679 12.43 28.28 15.14
C GLY A 679 13.90 27.86 15.17
N ASN A 680 14.26 26.67 14.72
CA ASN A 680 15.65 26.26 14.63
C ASN A 680 16.31 26.92 13.41
N PHE A 681 17.61 27.20 13.47
CA PHE A 681 18.42 27.77 12.39
C PHE A 681 17.85 29.05 11.74
N GLY A 682 17.11 29.84 12.49
CA GLY A 682 16.54 31.12 12.05
C GLY A 682 15.03 31.09 11.78
N GLY A 683 14.40 29.91 11.81
CA GLY A 683 12.94 29.77 11.68
C GLY A 683 12.39 30.04 10.27
N LYS A 684 11.08 30.24 10.20
CA LYS A 684 10.35 30.54 8.94
C LYS A 684 10.90 31.82 8.28
N GLY A 685 11.11 31.77 6.95
CA GLY A 685 11.61 32.88 6.16
C GLY A 685 13.14 33.03 6.15
N SER A 686 13.89 32.21 6.90
CA SER A 686 15.37 32.22 6.86
C SER A 686 15.90 31.56 5.56
N GLU A 687 17.16 31.84 5.21
CA GLU A 687 17.81 31.14 4.08
C GLU A 687 17.83 29.63 4.25
N VAL A 688 18.00 29.14 5.47
CA VAL A 688 17.93 27.71 5.80
C VAL A 688 16.52 27.17 5.56
N HIS A 689 15.48 27.94 5.90
CA HIS A 689 14.09 27.56 5.59
C HIS A 689 13.88 27.42 4.09
N HIS A 690 14.28 28.41 3.28
CA HIS A 690 14.17 28.33 1.82
C HIS A 690 14.93 27.14 1.25
N ALA A 691 16.13 26.84 1.75
CA ALA A 691 16.89 25.68 1.32
C ALA A 691 16.19 24.36 1.66
N THR A 692 15.58 24.25 2.84
CA THR A 692 14.84 23.04 3.26
C THR A 692 13.50 22.90 2.54
N VAL A 693 12.82 23.98 2.17
CA VAL A 693 11.63 23.95 1.30
C VAL A 693 11.97 23.37 -0.09
N VAL A 694 13.11 23.78 -0.67
CA VAL A 694 13.57 23.19 -1.94
C VAL A 694 13.82 21.68 -1.80
N GLY A 695 14.43 21.25 -0.68
CA GLY A 695 14.64 19.84 -0.38
C GLY A 695 13.33 19.07 -0.28
N ASP A 696 12.33 19.61 0.41
CA ASP A 696 11.00 19.03 0.56
C ASP A 696 10.29 18.90 -0.79
N THR A 697 10.29 19.95 -1.61
CA THR A 697 9.74 19.94 -2.97
C THR A 697 10.35 18.84 -3.86
N VAL A 698 11.65 18.54 -3.71
CA VAL A 698 12.32 17.42 -4.38
C VAL A 698 11.89 16.07 -3.76
N GLY A 699 11.70 16.04 -2.46
CA GLY A 699 11.32 14.85 -1.69
C GLY A 699 9.86 14.42 -1.87
N ASP A 700 8.98 15.34 -2.21
CA ASP A 700 7.54 15.08 -2.35
C ASP A 700 7.21 13.99 -3.38
N PRO A 701 7.70 14.04 -4.63
CA PRO A 701 7.51 12.94 -5.56
C PRO A 701 8.09 11.61 -5.05
N PHE A 702 9.16 11.65 -4.27
CA PHE A 702 9.78 10.46 -3.68
C PHE A 702 8.86 9.77 -2.67
N LYS A 703 8.36 10.54 -1.68
CA LYS A 703 7.64 9.97 -0.54
C LYS A 703 6.18 9.63 -0.83
N ASP A 704 5.53 10.36 -1.77
CA ASP A 704 4.07 10.31 -1.94
C ASP A 704 3.62 9.78 -3.30
N THR A 705 4.51 9.73 -4.32
CA THR A 705 4.18 9.21 -5.64
C THR A 705 5.01 7.96 -5.98
N SER A 706 6.30 8.12 -6.22
CA SER A 706 7.14 7.04 -6.78
C SER A 706 7.44 5.96 -5.75
N GLY A 707 7.86 6.31 -4.54
CA GLY A 707 8.21 5.34 -3.49
C GLY A 707 7.08 4.38 -3.15
N PRO A 708 5.90 4.86 -2.74
CA PRO A 708 4.77 3.99 -2.45
C PRO A 708 4.25 3.20 -3.65
N SER A 709 4.34 3.76 -4.86
CA SER A 709 3.89 3.08 -6.08
C SER A 709 4.78 1.90 -6.47
N LEU A 710 6.06 1.89 -6.09
CA LEU A 710 6.97 0.75 -6.27
C LEU A 710 6.48 -0.49 -5.52
N ASN A 711 5.92 -0.30 -4.33
CA ASN A 711 5.30 -1.36 -3.55
C ASN A 711 4.22 -2.11 -4.36
N ILE A 712 3.36 -1.35 -5.05
CA ILE A 712 2.32 -1.91 -5.90
C ILE A 712 2.91 -2.51 -7.18
N LEU A 713 3.89 -1.82 -7.79
CA LEU A 713 4.58 -2.31 -9.00
C LEU A 713 5.11 -3.73 -8.84
N ILE A 714 5.83 -4.01 -7.75
CA ILE A 714 6.42 -5.32 -7.45
C ILE A 714 5.32 -6.39 -7.42
N LYS A 715 4.24 -6.14 -6.69
CA LYS A 715 3.13 -7.08 -6.54
C LYS A 715 2.33 -7.23 -7.82
N LEU A 716 2.05 -6.13 -8.53
CA LEU A 716 1.32 -6.17 -9.79
C LEU A 716 2.08 -6.97 -10.85
N MET A 717 3.39 -6.80 -10.99
CA MET A 717 4.19 -7.61 -11.91
C MET A 717 4.08 -9.11 -11.58
N SER A 718 4.10 -9.48 -10.30
CA SER A 718 3.91 -10.86 -9.87
C SER A 718 2.50 -11.37 -10.18
N MET A 719 1.46 -10.60 -9.89
CA MET A 719 0.07 -10.97 -10.17
C MET A 719 -0.21 -11.10 -11.66
N VAL A 720 0.33 -10.19 -12.48
CA VAL A 720 0.24 -10.28 -13.96
C VAL A 720 0.91 -11.56 -14.45
N SER A 721 2.10 -11.88 -13.91
CA SER A 721 2.82 -13.11 -14.28
C SER A 721 2.03 -14.36 -13.94
N ILE A 722 1.38 -14.40 -12.76
CA ILE A 722 0.52 -15.50 -12.33
C ILE A 722 -0.67 -15.66 -13.30
N VAL A 723 -1.38 -14.59 -13.61
CA VAL A 723 -2.53 -14.61 -14.51
C VAL A 723 -2.14 -15.01 -15.94
N MET A 724 -0.94 -14.62 -16.37
CA MET A 724 -0.41 -14.90 -17.73
C MET A 724 0.43 -16.19 -17.79
N ALA A 725 0.52 -16.96 -16.71
CA ALA A 725 1.36 -18.17 -16.66
C ALA A 725 0.99 -19.19 -17.75
N GLY A 726 -0.30 -19.42 -17.98
CA GLY A 726 -0.76 -20.31 -19.05
C GLY A 726 -0.27 -19.90 -20.44
N LEU A 727 -0.23 -18.61 -20.73
CA LEU A 727 0.32 -18.10 -21.99
C LEU A 727 1.85 -18.30 -22.05
N THR A 728 2.56 -17.98 -20.98
CA THR A 728 4.02 -18.09 -20.89
C THR A 728 4.49 -19.56 -21.03
N VAL A 729 3.75 -20.50 -20.46
CA VAL A 729 4.03 -21.94 -20.57
C VAL A 729 3.75 -22.45 -21.99
N SER A 730 2.72 -21.94 -22.65
CA SER A 730 2.31 -22.40 -23.98
C SER A 730 3.18 -21.85 -25.10
N TRP A 731 3.80 -20.70 -24.91
CA TRP A 731 4.57 -20.03 -25.96
C TRP A 731 5.66 -19.11 -25.42
N SER A 732 6.85 -19.26 -25.94
CA SER A 732 7.97 -18.30 -25.77
C SER A 732 8.83 -18.27 -27.02
N LEU A 733 9.46 -17.15 -27.29
CA LEU A 733 10.28 -16.95 -28.49
C LEU A 733 11.64 -17.64 -28.37
N PHE A 734 12.25 -17.63 -27.16
CA PHE A 734 13.56 -18.19 -26.86
C PHE A 734 13.49 -19.33 -25.85
#